data_3bf82c66117591f274bbcea7c357be81
#
_entry.id   3bf82c66117591f274bbcea7c357be81
#
_cell.length_a   1.000
_cell.length_b   1.000
_cell.length_c   1.000
_cell.angle_alpha   90.00
_cell.angle_beta   90.00
_cell.angle_gamma   90.00
#
_symmetry.space_group_name_H-M   'P 1'
#
loop_
_entity.id
_entity.type
_entity.pdbx_description
1 polymer ?
#
loop_
_entity_poly.entity_id
_entity_poly.type
_entity_poly.pdbx_seq_one_letter_code
_entity_poly.pdbx_strand_id
1 'polypeptide(L)'
;MSEEKVGVYICHCGHNIAGTVDVEALSEWAGNLPNVAVARDYQFMCSSLGQELVEKDIKEKGLTRVVVAACSPHMHEPTFRKACERAGLNPYLFEMANIREHASWVHPDDKEAATDKAAAIISGAVSRALELEPLEPFIAEIKEPTLIVGGGIAGITAALEIANSGHQVYLVEREPSIGGHMAMFDKTFPTLDCAACILTPKMFDVGNHPNIHLLTYSEVEQVDGYVGNFTVRVRKKARQIDTELCTGCGDCWERCPAKVVDQVFEAGLGYRTAVYRPFPQAVPKYPVIDRDACIYYQKGTCKACEKFCPTGAISFDQEDEFVVLNVGNIILATGFDLFDGRRIPQYGYGRLANVFTNLEFERMSNASGPTNGKMVLRDGVTQPETVAIIHCVGSRDKNYNSHCSAVCCMASLKFAHLVKEKTDAEVYSFYIDMRTSAKNYEEFYHRLMEEGVHFVRGRVAEVTDAARQPGEEGKLIVQAEDTLIGKQRRIPVDMVILMAGLEPRHDAVEVSHQFGIGCSEAGFFTERHPKLDPVATMSDGVFIAGTCQGPKDIPDSVGQGAAAAARVLTLIGQGEVEIEPIRASIDEERCSGCRICNNLCPYGAIDFLADLGVSRVNPALCKGCGTCVAACPSQVIEGQHYTFDSLMSQIEGILYDVRPNGERVGYEPVPAK
;
A
#
# COMPACT_ATOMS: atom_id res chain seq x y z
N MET A 1 -29.48 4.48 -41.09
CA MET A 1 -29.04 4.35 -39.68
C MET A 1 -30.21 3.72 -38.94
N SER A 2 -30.00 2.60 -38.25
CA SER A 2 -31.04 2.02 -37.39
C SER A 2 -31.38 3.04 -36.31
N GLU A 3 -32.66 3.24 -36.04
CA GLU A 3 -33.14 4.12 -34.96
C GLU A 3 -32.59 3.61 -33.61
N GLU A 4 -31.84 4.47 -32.89
CA GLU A 4 -31.27 4.09 -31.59
C GLU A 4 -32.40 3.85 -30.58
N LYS A 5 -32.30 2.76 -29.78
CA LYS A 5 -33.30 2.32 -28.82
C LYS A 5 -32.69 2.21 -27.43
N VAL A 6 -33.10 3.08 -26.53
CA VAL A 6 -32.60 3.13 -25.16
C VAL A 6 -33.52 2.38 -24.22
N GLY A 7 -32.97 1.53 -23.35
CA GLY A 7 -33.66 0.98 -22.18
C GLY A 7 -33.25 1.74 -20.92
N VAL A 8 -34.23 2.22 -20.14
CA VAL A 8 -34.00 2.94 -18.89
C VAL A 8 -34.47 2.08 -17.70
N TYR A 9 -33.60 1.88 -16.71
CA TYR A 9 -33.89 1.04 -15.55
C TYR A 9 -33.63 1.79 -14.25
N ILE A 10 -34.66 1.98 -13.44
CA ILE A 10 -34.60 2.79 -12.22
C ILE A 10 -34.61 1.88 -11.00
N CYS A 11 -33.58 1.99 -10.16
CA CYS A 11 -33.41 1.20 -8.96
C CYS A 11 -34.05 1.87 -7.74
N HIS A 12 -34.83 1.13 -6.95
CA HIS A 12 -35.31 1.62 -5.67
C HIS A 12 -34.20 1.68 -4.62
N CYS A 13 -33.18 0.82 -4.72
CA CYS A 13 -32.14 0.61 -3.71
C CYS A 13 -32.73 0.42 -2.29
N GLY A 14 -33.80 -0.36 -2.19
CA GLY A 14 -34.66 -0.40 -1.01
C GLY A 14 -35.28 0.98 -0.73
N HIS A 15 -35.02 1.50 0.47
CA HIS A 15 -35.46 2.86 0.84
C HIS A 15 -34.45 3.96 0.52
N ASN A 16 -33.23 3.63 0.09
CA ASN A 16 -32.18 4.62 -0.13
C ASN A 16 -32.46 5.55 -1.33
N ILE A 17 -33.27 5.11 -2.29
CA ILE A 17 -33.73 5.95 -3.41
C ILE A 17 -35.24 6.14 -3.29
N ALA A 18 -36.02 5.07 -3.25
CA ALA A 18 -37.48 5.14 -3.24
C ALA A 18 -38.07 5.84 -1.98
N GLY A 19 -37.30 6.01 -0.92
CA GLY A 19 -37.70 6.77 0.26
C GLY A 19 -37.83 8.28 0.02
N THR A 20 -37.08 8.82 -0.95
CA THR A 20 -37.01 10.27 -1.23
C THR A 20 -37.29 10.61 -2.68
N VAL A 21 -37.22 9.63 -3.60
CA VAL A 21 -37.46 9.80 -5.04
C VAL A 21 -38.69 9.02 -5.43
N ASP A 22 -39.57 9.59 -6.24
CA ASP A 22 -40.73 8.93 -6.80
C ASP A 22 -40.33 8.08 -8.01
N VAL A 23 -39.90 6.85 -7.74
CA VAL A 23 -39.32 5.96 -8.78
C VAL A 23 -40.38 5.46 -9.79
N GLU A 24 -41.65 5.31 -9.38
CA GLU A 24 -42.74 4.90 -10.27
C GLU A 24 -43.05 6.04 -11.26
N ALA A 25 -43.22 7.26 -10.76
CA ALA A 25 -43.46 8.43 -11.60
C ALA A 25 -42.27 8.70 -12.56
N LEU A 26 -41.02 8.50 -12.09
CA LEU A 26 -39.82 8.60 -12.93
C LEU A 26 -39.78 7.54 -14.02
N SER A 27 -40.20 6.30 -13.73
CA SER A 27 -40.23 5.22 -14.70
C SER A 27 -41.22 5.52 -15.82
N GLU A 28 -42.43 5.99 -15.45
CA GLU A 28 -43.46 6.39 -16.42
C GLU A 28 -42.99 7.60 -17.28
N TRP A 29 -42.42 8.61 -16.63
CA TRP A 29 -41.89 9.78 -17.30
C TRP A 29 -40.73 9.44 -18.25
N ALA A 30 -39.76 8.63 -17.79
CA ALA A 30 -38.58 8.21 -18.58
C ALA A 30 -38.99 7.43 -19.84
N GLY A 31 -40.08 6.68 -19.78
CA GLY A 31 -40.68 5.98 -20.93
C GLY A 31 -41.16 6.93 -22.08
N ASN A 32 -41.35 8.21 -21.78
CA ASN A 32 -41.76 9.21 -22.75
C ASN A 32 -40.56 10.05 -23.30
N LEU A 33 -39.34 9.80 -22.85
CA LEU A 33 -38.16 10.47 -23.39
C LEU A 33 -37.87 10.01 -24.83
N PRO A 34 -37.29 10.90 -25.67
CA PRO A 34 -36.89 10.52 -27.02
C PRO A 34 -35.99 9.31 -27.06
N ASN A 35 -36.23 8.43 -28.02
CA ASN A 35 -35.47 7.17 -28.23
C ASN A 35 -35.55 6.14 -27.08
N VAL A 36 -36.32 6.35 -26.01
CA VAL A 36 -36.55 5.37 -24.98
C VAL A 36 -37.60 4.35 -25.43
N ALA A 37 -37.17 3.13 -25.66
CA ALA A 37 -38.04 2.00 -26.09
C ALA A 37 -38.71 1.27 -24.91
N VAL A 38 -38.10 1.36 -23.73
CA VAL A 38 -38.63 0.76 -22.49
C VAL A 38 -38.04 1.48 -21.27
N ALA A 39 -38.90 1.76 -20.30
CA ALA A 39 -38.48 2.19 -18.97
C ALA A 39 -39.12 1.26 -17.93
N ARG A 40 -38.34 0.92 -16.88
CA ARG A 40 -38.77 0.07 -15.78
C ARG A 40 -38.13 0.49 -14.48
N ASP A 41 -38.82 0.27 -13.40
CA ASP A 41 -38.30 0.34 -12.05
C ASP A 41 -38.26 -1.05 -11.40
N TYR A 42 -37.31 -1.22 -10.47
CA TYR A 42 -37.21 -2.47 -9.73
C TYR A 42 -36.48 -2.26 -8.39
N GLN A 43 -36.85 -3.07 -7.38
CA GLN A 43 -36.34 -2.91 -6.02
C GLN A 43 -34.79 -2.91 -5.92
N PHE A 44 -34.15 -3.84 -6.63
CA PHE A 44 -32.69 -4.01 -6.63
C PHE A 44 -32.20 -4.40 -8.02
N MET A 45 -31.95 -3.43 -8.87
CA MET A 45 -31.47 -3.67 -10.23
C MET A 45 -30.16 -4.47 -10.28
N CYS A 46 -29.30 -4.35 -9.26
CA CYS A 46 -28.04 -5.10 -9.15
C CYS A 46 -28.24 -6.58 -8.77
N SER A 47 -29.44 -7.02 -8.37
CA SER A 47 -29.74 -8.43 -8.13
C SER A 47 -29.81 -9.24 -9.42
N SER A 48 -29.75 -10.57 -9.33
CA SER A 48 -29.89 -11.46 -10.49
C SER A 48 -31.15 -11.15 -11.29
N LEU A 49 -32.30 -11.00 -10.61
CA LEU A 49 -33.58 -10.68 -11.26
C LEU A 49 -33.57 -9.32 -11.97
N GLY A 50 -32.96 -8.32 -11.37
CA GLY A 50 -32.79 -7.00 -12.00
C GLY A 50 -31.91 -7.07 -13.25
N GLN A 51 -30.80 -7.79 -13.19
CA GLN A 51 -29.93 -8.01 -14.35
C GLN A 51 -30.64 -8.81 -15.46
N GLU A 52 -31.34 -9.89 -15.11
CA GLU A 52 -32.15 -10.69 -16.06
C GLU A 52 -33.22 -9.84 -16.75
N LEU A 53 -33.82 -8.87 -16.06
CA LEU A 53 -34.78 -7.94 -16.64
C LEU A 53 -34.12 -7.10 -17.75
N VAL A 54 -32.91 -6.54 -17.49
CA VAL A 54 -32.12 -5.80 -18.47
C VAL A 54 -31.75 -6.70 -19.66
N GLU A 55 -31.19 -7.89 -19.39
CA GLU A 55 -30.80 -8.84 -20.44
C GLU A 55 -31.95 -9.28 -21.34
N LYS A 56 -33.13 -9.50 -20.75
CA LYS A 56 -34.33 -9.89 -21.47
C LYS A 56 -34.78 -8.75 -22.41
N ASP A 57 -34.88 -7.53 -21.90
CA ASP A 57 -35.32 -6.39 -22.70
C ASP A 57 -34.35 -6.07 -23.83
N ILE A 58 -33.01 -6.18 -23.60
CA ILE A 58 -32.01 -6.02 -24.67
C ILE A 58 -32.35 -6.97 -25.84
N LYS A 59 -32.62 -8.25 -25.56
CA LYS A 59 -32.89 -9.27 -26.58
C LYS A 59 -34.28 -9.13 -27.22
N GLU A 60 -35.31 -8.90 -26.40
CA GLU A 60 -36.72 -8.86 -26.89
C GLU A 60 -37.09 -7.54 -27.57
N LYS A 61 -36.54 -6.41 -27.12
CA LYS A 61 -36.85 -5.09 -27.64
C LYS A 61 -35.81 -4.59 -28.68
N GLY A 62 -34.67 -5.30 -28.78
CA GLY A 62 -33.57 -4.92 -29.67
C GLY A 62 -32.96 -3.59 -29.23
N LEU A 63 -32.68 -3.46 -27.93
CA LEU A 63 -32.06 -2.25 -27.38
C LEU A 63 -30.64 -2.09 -27.90
N THR A 64 -30.28 -0.87 -28.26
CA THR A 64 -28.93 -0.50 -28.71
C THR A 64 -28.16 0.25 -27.64
N ARG A 65 -28.83 0.77 -26.60
CA ARG A 65 -28.26 1.48 -25.46
C ARG A 65 -28.99 1.13 -24.18
N VAL A 66 -28.27 1.16 -23.06
CA VAL A 66 -28.85 0.90 -21.73
C VAL A 66 -28.44 1.99 -20.75
N VAL A 67 -29.42 2.52 -20.01
CA VAL A 67 -29.20 3.46 -18.90
C VAL A 67 -29.75 2.83 -17.62
N VAL A 68 -28.92 2.75 -16.58
CA VAL A 68 -29.35 2.30 -15.25
C VAL A 68 -29.24 3.45 -14.26
N ALA A 69 -30.37 3.94 -13.80
CA ALA A 69 -30.46 4.98 -12.77
C ALA A 69 -30.50 4.34 -11.39
N ALA A 70 -29.37 4.42 -10.66
CA ALA A 70 -29.17 3.69 -9.41
C ALA A 70 -28.19 4.39 -8.47
N CYS A 71 -27.42 3.61 -7.71
CA CYS A 71 -26.32 4.07 -6.86
C CYS A 71 -25.07 4.45 -7.67
N SER A 72 -23.96 4.69 -6.98
CA SER A 72 -22.69 5.05 -7.60
C SER A 72 -22.21 4.05 -8.65
N PRO A 73 -21.77 4.52 -9.83
CA PRO A 73 -21.12 3.70 -10.86
C PRO A 73 -19.92 2.92 -10.31
N HIS A 74 -19.18 3.52 -9.39
CA HIS A 74 -18.01 2.90 -8.75
C HIS A 74 -18.28 1.51 -8.15
N MET A 75 -19.53 1.25 -7.74
CA MET A 75 -19.94 -0.04 -7.15
C MET A 75 -20.43 -1.06 -8.17
N HIS A 76 -21.27 -0.64 -9.11
CA HIS A 76 -22.07 -1.58 -9.90
C HIS A 76 -21.98 -1.40 -11.42
N GLU A 77 -21.19 -0.47 -11.91
CA GLU A 77 -20.95 -0.32 -13.35
C GLU A 77 -20.44 -1.63 -13.99
N PRO A 78 -19.43 -2.34 -13.40
CA PRO A 78 -18.99 -3.63 -13.93
C PRO A 78 -20.09 -4.71 -13.92
N THR A 79 -21.02 -4.64 -12.95
CA THR A 79 -22.15 -5.58 -12.85
C THR A 79 -23.08 -5.46 -14.06
N PHE A 80 -23.45 -4.22 -14.40
CA PHE A 80 -24.38 -3.97 -15.50
C PHE A 80 -23.70 -4.07 -16.88
N ARG A 81 -22.43 -3.70 -17.01
CA ARG A 81 -21.64 -3.95 -18.24
C ARG A 81 -21.62 -5.45 -18.57
N LYS A 82 -21.39 -6.32 -17.58
CA LYS A 82 -21.46 -7.76 -17.76
C LYS A 82 -22.87 -8.26 -18.12
N ALA A 83 -23.92 -7.64 -17.61
CA ALA A 83 -25.31 -7.97 -18.00
C ALA A 83 -25.56 -7.60 -19.48
N CYS A 84 -25.09 -6.42 -19.92
CA CYS A 84 -25.15 -6.01 -21.33
C CYS A 84 -24.40 -7.00 -22.24
N GLU A 85 -23.18 -7.38 -21.86
CA GLU A 85 -22.34 -8.32 -22.60
C GLU A 85 -23.01 -9.71 -22.73
N ARG A 86 -23.55 -10.27 -21.63
CA ARG A 86 -24.30 -11.55 -21.66
C ARG A 86 -25.54 -11.49 -22.54
N ALA A 87 -26.08 -10.30 -22.73
CA ALA A 87 -27.21 -10.09 -23.64
C ALA A 87 -26.79 -9.88 -25.11
N GLY A 88 -25.48 -9.74 -25.38
CA GLY A 88 -24.93 -9.48 -26.71
C GLY A 88 -24.84 -8.01 -27.10
N LEU A 89 -25.00 -7.10 -26.15
CA LEU A 89 -24.76 -5.65 -26.31
C LEU A 89 -23.34 -5.31 -25.90
N ASN A 90 -22.63 -4.49 -26.69
CA ASN A 90 -21.30 -4.01 -26.30
C ASN A 90 -21.38 -3.32 -24.93
N PRO A 91 -20.54 -3.70 -23.94
CA PRO A 91 -20.63 -3.23 -22.55
C PRO A 91 -20.39 -1.73 -22.37
N TYR A 92 -19.85 -1.07 -23.38
CA TYR A 92 -19.58 0.38 -23.39
C TYR A 92 -20.73 1.21 -24.00
N LEU A 93 -21.79 0.56 -24.51
CA LEU A 93 -23.06 1.18 -24.89
C LEU A 93 -24.02 1.27 -23.69
N PHE A 94 -23.45 1.43 -22.51
CA PHE A 94 -24.12 1.46 -21.21
C PHE A 94 -23.72 2.73 -20.44
N GLU A 95 -24.70 3.37 -19.80
CA GLU A 95 -24.50 4.52 -18.93
C GLU A 95 -25.16 4.30 -17.57
N MET A 96 -24.53 4.76 -16.51
CA MET A 96 -25.05 4.65 -15.15
C MET A 96 -25.34 6.03 -14.55
N ALA A 97 -26.63 6.35 -14.37
CA ALA A 97 -27.09 7.58 -13.76
C ALA A 97 -27.10 7.47 -12.23
N ASN A 98 -26.26 8.20 -11.52
CA ASN A 98 -26.21 8.19 -10.07
C ASN A 98 -27.29 9.06 -9.45
N ILE A 99 -28.45 8.45 -9.14
CA ILE A 99 -29.59 9.12 -8.50
C ILE A 99 -29.66 8.92 -6.99
N ARG A 100 -28.81 8.06 -6.40
CA ARG A 100 -28.74 7.87 -4.95
C ARG A 100 -27.93 8.98 -4.30
N GLU A 101 -26.66 9.07 -4.62
CA GLU A 101 -25.74 10.05 -4.03
C GLU A 101 -26.00 11.48 -4.55
N HIS A 102 -26.40 11.63 -5.82
CA HIS A 102 -26.56 12.93 -6.45
C HIS A 102 -27.98 13.50 -6.39
N ALA A 103 -29.00 12.71 -6.05
CA ALA A 103 -30.37 13.19 -5.89
C ALA A 103 -30.94 12.81 -4.51
N SER A 104 -31.17 11.54 -4.24
CA SER A 104 -31.83 11.06 -3.00
C SER A 104 -31.13 11.55 -1.72
N TRP A 105 -29.83 11.39 -1.59
CA TRP A 105 -29.10 11.71 -0.37
C TRP A 105 -28.84 13.21 -0.16
N VAL A 106 -28.88 14.02 -1.23
CA VAL A 106 -28.69 15.47 -1.13
C VAL A 106 -30.02 16.23 -0.93
N HIS A 107 -31.16 15.55 -1.09
CA HIS A 107 -32.50 16.10 -0.84
C HIS A 107 -33.31 15.14 0.07
N PRO A 108 -32.83 14.79 1.29
CA PRO A 108 -33.44 13.74 2.11
C PRO A 108 -34.86 14.08 2.59
N ASP A 109 -35.18 15.36 2.73
CA ASP A 109 -36.45 15.87 3.27
C ASP A 109 -37.34 16.51 2.21
N ASP A 110 -36.94 16.48 0.93
CA ASP A 110 -37.67 17.12 -0.18
C ASP A 110 -37.81 16.13 -1.36
N LYS A 111 -38.93 15.40 -1.35
CA LYS A 111 -39.23 14.36 -2.34
C LYS A 111 -39.40 14.95 -3.76
N GLU A 112 -39.95 16.14 -3.87
CA GLU A 112 -40.18 16.78 -5.17
C GLU A 112 -38.84 17.20 -5.79
N ALA A 113 -38.00 17.91 -5.05
CA ALA A 113 -36.68 18.32 -5.50
C ALA A 113 -35.76 17.11 -5.80
N ALA A 114 -35.85 16.03 -4.98
CA ALA A 114 -35.10 14.80 -5.23
C ALA A 114 -35.54 14.13 -6.54
N THR A 115 -36.83 14.07 -6.79
CA THR A 115 -37.41 13.45 -8.00
C THR A 115 -37.08 14.28 -9.24
N ASP A 116 -37.23 15.59 -9.18
CA ASP A 116 -36.89 16.52 -10.30
C ASP A 116 -35.40 16.41 -10.66
N LYS A 117 -34.53 16.40 -9.66
CA LYS A 117 -33.11 16.23 -9.88
C LYS A 117 -32.75 14.88 -10.46
N ALA A 118 -33.41 13.81 -10.00
CA ALA A 118 -33.22 12.48 -10.56
C ALA A 118 -33.67 12.41 -12.02
N ALA A 119 -34.78 13.08 -12.37
CA ALA A 119 -35.25 13.23 -13.76
C ALA A 119 -34.20 13.90 -14.64
N ALA A 120 -33.64 15.03 -14.20
CA ALA A 120 -32.60 15.76 -14.96
C ALA A 120 -31.35 14.89 -15.17
N ILE A 121 -30.90 14.13 -14.14
CA ILE A 121 -29.76 13.21 -14.24
C ILE A 121 -30.06 12.08 -15.23
N ILE A 122 -31.28 11.51 -15.22
CA ILE A 122 -31.69 10.45 -16.15
C ILE A 122 -31.75 10.99 -17.58
N SER A 123 -32.34 12.16 -17.79
CA SER A 123 -32.43 12.81 -19.12
C SER A 123 -31.02 13.03 -19.69
N GLY A 124 -30.11 13.58 -18.89
CA GLY A 124 -28.71 13.73 -19.29
C GLY A 124 -28.04 12.41 -19.62
N ALA A 125 -28.28 11.36 -18.84
CA ALA A 125 -27.72 10.04 -19.10
C ALA A 125 -28.28 9.39 -20.37
N VAL A 126 -29.56 9.57 -20.67
CA VAL A 126 -30.18 9.11 -21.91
C VAL A 126 -29.60 9.83 -23.11
N SER A 127 -29.49 11.17 -23.05
CA SER A 127 -28.90 11.97 -24.11
C SER A 127 -27.46 11.58 -24.39
N ARG A 128 -26.66 11.40 -23.34
CA ARG A 128 -25.27 10.94 -23.46
C ARG A 128 -25.18 9.52 -24.03
N ALA A 129 -26.06 8.61 -23.61
CA ALA A 129 -26.04 7.23 -24.08
C ALA A 129 -26.22 7.11 -25.60
N LEU A 130 -26.91 8.04 -26.23
CA LEU A 130 -27.08 8.10 -27.68
C LEU A 130 -25.80 8.39 -28.44
N GLU A 131 -24.84 9.11 -27.81
CA GLU A 131 -23.54 9.47 -28.37
C GLU A 131 -22.44 8.44 -28.05
N LEU A 132 -22.75 7.38 -27.30
CA LEU A 132 -21.76 6.36 -26.97
C LEU A 132 -21.45 5.50 -28.20
N GLU A 133 -20.16 5.24 -28.39
CA GLU A 133 -19.62 4.32 -29.39
C GLU A 133 -19.20 3.00 -28.75
N PRO A 134 -19.29 1.88 -29.50
CA PRO A 134 -18.79 0.60 -29.01
C PRO A 134 -17.28 0.66 -28.87
N LEU A 135 -16.77 0.19 -27.73
CA LEU A 135 -15.35 0.12 -27.46
C LEU A 135 -14.92 -1.35 -27.31
N GLU A 136 -13.70 -1.64 -27.76
CA GLU A 136 -13.11 -2.97 -27.62
C GLU A 136 -11.95 -2.92 -26.61
N PRO A 137 -11.92 -3.84 -25.62
CA PRO A 137 -10.85 -3.90 -24.67
C PRO A 137 -9.52 -4.27 -25.37
N PHE A 138 -8.42 -3.79 -24.84
CA PHE A 138 -7.09 -4.22 -25.24
C PHE A 138 -6.71 -5.48 -24.46
N ILE A 139 -6.37 -6.55 -25.17
CA ILE A 139 -5.93 -7.81 -24.55
C ILE A 139 -4.41 -7.80 -24.43
N ALA A 140 -3.91 -7.89 -23.21
CA ALA A 140 -2.48 -8.02 -22.94
C ALA A 140 -2.14 -9.45 -22.50
N GLU A 141 -1.14 -10.08 -23.16
CA GLU A 141 -0.59 -11.35 -22.71
C GLU A 141 0.19 -11.16 -21.41
N ILE A 142 0.08 -12.12 -20.49
CA ILE A 142 0.77 -12.10 -19.20
C ILE A 142 2.03 -12.94 -19.29
N LYS A 143 3.21 -12.31 -19.20
CA LYS A 143 4.47 -13.03 -18.99
C LYS A 143 4.48 -13.68 -17.61
N GLU A 144 5.00 -14.90 -17.56
CA GLU A 144 4.97 -15.72 -16.35
C GLU A 144 5.81 -15.17 -15.18
N PRO A 145 7.07 -14.67 -15.35
CA PRO A 145 7.88 -14.25 -14.22
C PRO A 145 7.27 -13.10 -13.44
N THR A 146 7.40 -13.18 -12.12
CA THR A 146 6.91 -12.13 -11.17
C THR A 146 8.08 -11.46 -10.47
N LEU A 147 8.05 -10.13 -10.39
CA LEU A 147 8.97 -9.35 -9.55
C LEU A 147 8.37 -9.14 -8.17
N ILE A 148 9.17 -9.38 -7.13
CA ILE A 148 8.84 -9.01 -5.76
C ILE A 148 9.92 -8.07 -5.25
N VAL A 149 9.52 -6.90 -4.73
CA VAL A 149 10.43 -5.89 -4.17
C VAL A 149 10.28 -5.84 -2.67
N GLY A 150 11.33 -6.27 -1.97
CA GLY A 150 11.40 -6.38 -0.51
C GLY A 150 11.39 -7.83 -0.02
N GLY A 151 12.49 -8.23 0.61
CA GLY A 151 12.73 -9.57 1.17
C GLY A 151 12.34 -9.70 2.63
N GLY A 152 11.35 -8.93 3.12
CA GLY A 152 10.73 -9.13 4.43
C GLY A 152 9.74 -10.29 4.42
N ILE A 153 9.09 -10.56 5.58
CA ILE A 153 8.21 -11.74 5.73
C ILE A 153 7.06 -11.78 4.71
N ALA A 154 6.50 -10.63 4.33
CA ALA A 154 5.44 -10.55 3.32
C ALA A 154 5.97 -10.94 1.92
N GLY A 155 7.13 -10.39 1.51
CA GLY A 155 7.75 -10.72 0.23
C GLY A 155 8.26 -12.16 0.17
N ILE A 156 8.85 -12.68 1.25
CA ILE A 156 9.25 -14.09 1.38
C ILE A 156 8.04 -15.02 1.21
N THR A 157 6.92 -14.69 1.87
CA THR A 157 5.69 -15.49 1.74
C THR A 157 5.18 -15.48 0.31
N ALA A 158 5.04 -14.29 -0.29
CA ALA A 158 4.58 -14.18 -1.67
C ALA A 158 5.50 -14.93 -2.66
N ALA A 159 6.83 -14.84 -2.46
CA ALA A 159 7.79 -15.53 -3.31
C ALA A 159 7.64 -17.05 -3.24
N LEU A 160 7.50 -17.60 -2.03
CA LEU A 160 7.33 -19.04 -1.85
C LEU A 160 6.00 -19.55 -2.40
N GLU A 161 4.89 -18.82 -2.21
CA GLU A 161 3.57 -19.22 -2.74
C GLU A 161 3.59 -19.29 -4.29
N ILE A 162 4.17 -18.30 -4.95
CA ILE A 162 4.27 -18.27 -6.41
C ILE A 162 5.24 -19.35 -6.91
N ALA A 163 6.41 -19.47 -6.29
CA ALA A 163 7.43 -20.41 -6.71
C ALA A 163 7.02 -21.86 -6.48
N ASN A 164 6.35 -22.18 -5.35
CA ASN A 164 5.79 -23.50 -5.07
C ASN A 164 4.69 -23.90 -6.07
N SER A 165 4.03 -22.92 -6.68
CA SER A 165 3.04 -23.16 -7.76
C SER A 165 3.69 -23.41 -9.12
N GLY A 166 5.04 -23.42 -9.21
CA GLY A 166 5.81 -23.74 -10.41
C GLY A 166 6.29 -22.52 -11.21
N HIS A 167 5.97 -21.29 -10.78
CA HIS A 167 6.24 -20.07 -11.53
C HIS A 167 7.51 -19.36 -11.08
N GLN A 168 8.16 -18.65 -12.00
CA GLN A 168 9.42 -17.96 -11.73
C GLN A 168 9.22 -16.64 -10.98
N VAL A 169 10.08 -16.38 -10.00
CA VAL A 169 10.09 -15.18 -9.16
C VAL A 169 11.47 -14.53 -9.15
N TYR A 170 11.51 -13.23 -9.36
CA TYR A 170 12.66 -12.38 -9.03
C TYR A 170 12.38 -11.66 -7.72
N LEU A 171 13.14 -11.97 -6.67
CA LEU A 171 13.03 -11.30 -5.37
C LEU A 171 14.18 -10.32 -5.19
N VAL A 172 13.88 -9.03 -5.19
CA VAL A 172 14.86 -7.93 -5.04
C VAL A 172 14.82 -7.41 -3.62
N GLU A 173 15.99 -7.39 -2.96
CA GLU A 173 16.18 -6.87 -1.60
C GLU A 173 17.37 -5.91 -1.56
N ARG A 174 17.16 -4.71 -0.98
CA ARG A 174 18.20 -3.68 -0.91
C ARG A 174 19.31 -3.99 0.08
N GLU A 175 18.98 -4.73 1.15
CA GLU A 175 19.94 -5.15 2.17
C GLU A 175 20.76 -6.37 1.70
N PRO A 176 21.91 -6.63 2.33
CA PRO A 176 22.74 -7.79 1.98
C PRO A 176 22.08 -9.14 2.21
N SER A 177 21.00 -9.20 2.99
CA SER A 177 20.24 -10.41 3.33
C SER A 177 18.75 -10.13 3.33
N ILE A 178 17.94 -11.14 3.01
CA ILE A 178 16.50 -11.14 3.26
C ILE A 178 16.22 -11.33 4.76
N GLY A 179 14.95 -11.12 5.17
CA GLY A 179 14.45 -11.28 6.54
C GLY A 179 13.76 -10.03 7.09
N GLY A 180 14.15 -8.85 6.63
CA GLY A 180 13.57 -7.56 7.04
C GLY A 180 13.62 -7.35 8.56
N HIS A 181 12.69 -6.58 9.09
CA HIS A 181 12.61 -6.30 10.54
C HIS A 181 12.40 -7.55 11.40
N MET A 182 11.72 -8.58 10.88
CA MET A 182 11.49 -9.82 11.65
C MET A 182 12.79 -10.53 12.02
N ALA A 183 13.85 -10.43 11.22
CA ALA A 183 15.17 -10.97 11.53
C ALA A 183 15.83 -10.30 12.76
N MET A 184 15.39 -9.08 13.10
CA MET A 184 15.92 -8.29 14.23
C MET A 184 15.20 -8.58 15.55
N PHE A 185 14.02 -9.23 15.52
CA PHE A 185 13.21 -9.49 16.71
C PHE A 185 13.73 -10.70 17.51
N ASP A 186 13.49 -10.69 18.83
CA ASP A 186 13.76 -11.82 19.71
C ASP A 186 12.60 -12.81 19.65
N LYS A 187 11.44 -12.39 20.13
CA LYS A 187 10.22 -13.19 20.20
C LYS A 187 9.10 -12.55 19.39
N THR A 188 8.11 -13.35 19.01
CA THR A 188 6.85 -12.88 18.41
C THR A 188 5.72 -12.98 19.43
N PHE A 189 4.72 -12.09 19.35
CA PHE A 189 3.52 -12.13 20.19
C PHE A 189 2.36 -12.82 19.44
N PRO A 190 1.37 -13.40 20.14
CA PRO A 190 1.25 -13.55 21.59
C PRO A 190 1.93 -14.84 22.09
N THR A 191 2.38 -15.72 21.20
CA THR A 191 2.85 -17.08 21.47
C THR A 191 4.28 -17.14 22.02
N LEU A 192 5.03 -16.05 21.91
CA LEU A 192 6.43 -15.93 22.33
C LEU A 192 7.39 -16.86 21.59
N ASP A 193 7.05 -17.22 20.36
CA ASP A 193 7.96 -17.98 19.49
C ASP A 193 9.21 -17.17 19.15
N CYS A 194 10.32 -17.87 19.03
CA CYS A 194 11.57 -17.27 18.57
C CYS A 194 11.43 -16.80 17.11
N ALA A 195 11.59 -15.51 16.87
CA ALA A 195 11.41 -14.92 15.54
C ALA A 195 12.39 -15.51 14.51
N ALA A 196 13.67 -15.64 14.87
CA ALA A 196 14.68 -16.24 14.00
C ALA A 196 14.37 -17.71 13.70
N CYS A 197 13.84 -18.46 14.68
CA CYS A 197 13.56 -19.90 14.53
C CYS A 197 12.45 -20.17 13.50
N ILE A 198 11.44 -19.30 13.42
CA ILE A 198 10.35 -19.44 12.45
C ILE A 198 10.66 -18.78 11.10
N LEU A 199 11.52 -17.77 11.08
CA LEU A 199 11.90 -17.05 9.86
C LEU A 199 12.99 -17.78 9.07
N THR A 200 14.02 -18.32 9.74
CA THR A 200 15.21 -18.93 9.11
C THR A 200 14.86 -20.03 8.10
N PRO A 201 13.96 -20.99 8.40
CA PRO A 201 13.56 -22.00 7.41
C PRO A 201 12.99 -21.38 6.15
N LYS A 202 12.14 -20.37 6.28
CA LYS A 202 11.55 -19.65 5.14
C LYS A 202 12.60 -18.92 4.29
N MET A 203 13.58 -18.29 4.94
CA MET A 203 14.71 -17.66 4.23
C MET A 203 15.57 -18.69 3.51
N PHE A 204 15.83 -19.84 4.15
CA PHE A 204 16.57 -20.95 3.56
C PHE A 204 15.84 -21.51 2.32
N ASP A 205 14.53 -21.70 2.42
CA ASP A 205 13.70 -22.17 1.31
C ASP A 205 13.78 -21.19 0.13
N VAL A 206 13.64 -19.88 0.37
CA VAL A 206 13.80 -18.84 -0.67
C VAL A 206 15.19 -18.92 -1.33
N GLY A 207 16.24 -19.03 -0.51
CA GLY A 207 17.63 -19.04 -1.02
C GLY A 207 18.01 -20.26 -1.84
N ASN A 208 17.22 -21.36 -1.73
CA ASN A 208 17.50 -22.63 -2.42
C ASN A 208 16.40 -23.07 -3.38
N HIS A 209 15.33 -22.27 -3.54
CA HIS A 209 14.21 -22.63 -4.39
C HIS A 209 14.58 -22.49 -5.89
N PRO A 210 14.37 -23.52 -6.74
CA PRO A 210 14.79 -23.48 -8.15
C PRO A 210 14.07 -22.40 -8.97
N ASN A 211 12.88 -21.97 -8.56
CA ASN A 211 12.08 -20.97 -9.25
C ASN A 211 12.25 -19.55 -8.66
N ILE A 212 13.13 -19.33 -7.67
CA ILE A 212 13.37 -18.02 -7.08
C ILE A 212 14.78 -17.53 -7.45
N HIS A 213 14.83 -16.43 -8.17
CA HIS A 213 16.05 -15.69 -8.43
C HIS A 213 16.21 -14.59 -7.37
N LEU A 214 17.04 -14.84 -6.37
CA LEU A 214 17.26 -13.93 -5.25
C LEU A 214 18.33 -12.89 -5.60
N LEU A 215 17.93 -11.61 -5.64
CA LEU A 215 18.77 -10.45 -5.90
C LEU A 215 18.87 -9.61 -4.63
N THR A 216 19.79 -9.94 -3.74
CA THR A 216 20.07 -9.15 -2.53
C THR A 216 21.15 -8.11 -2.79
N TYR A 217 21.20 -7.07 -1.94
CA TYR A 217 22.03 -5.90 -2.11
C TYR A 217 21.77 -5.21 -3.46
N SER A 218 20.48 -5.17 -3.84
CA SER A 218 20.01 -4.75 -5.15
C SER A 218 18.81 -3.84 -5.04
N GLU A 219 18.68 -2.90 -5.97
CA GLU A 219 17.60 -1.90 -5.98
C GLU A 219 17.01 -1.79 -7.38
N VAL A 220 15.69 -1.61 -7.47
CA VAL A 220 15.02 -1.28 -8.72
C VAL A 220 15.32 0.18 -9.04
N GLU A 221 15.78 0.47 -10.25
CA GLU A 221 16.05 1.84 -10.72
C GLU A 221 14.99 2.38 -11.66
N GLN A 222 14.43 1.51 -12.50
CA GLN A 222 13.46 1.92 -13.51
C GLN A 222 12.46 0.79 -13.77
N VAL A 223 11.22 1.15 -13.97
CA VAL A 223 10.13 0.26 -14.36
C VAL A 223 9.41 0.89 -15.55
N ASP A 224 9.37 0.16 -16.65
CA ASP A 224 8.65 0.54 -17.87
C ASP A 224 7.67 -0.58 -18.24
N GLY A 225 6.69 -0.25 -19.08
CA GLY A 225 5.73 -1.23 -19.58
C GLY A 225 4.41 -1.22 -18.80
N TYR A 226 3.67 -2.31 -18.88
CA TYR A 226 2.31 -2.45 -18.37
C TYR A 226 2.04 -3.88 -17.91
N VAL A 227 0.88 -4.13 -17.32
CA VAL A 227 0.46 -5.46 -16.84
C VAL A 227 0.72 -6.54 -17.91
N GLY A 228 1.37 -7.60 -17.50
CA GLY A 228 1.80 -8.68 -18.39
C GLY A 228 3.18 -8.43 -19.05
N ASN A 229 3.63 -7.19 -19.19
CA ASN A 229 4.80 -6.83 -19.98
C ASN A 229 5.63 -5.70 -19.36
N PHE A 230 6.01 -5.84 -18.09
CA PHE A 230 6.92 -4.90 -17.44
C PHE A 230 8.37 -5.21 -17.81
N THR A 231 9.14 -4.15 -18.04
CA THR A 231 10.60 -4.19 -18.17
C THR A 231 11.21 -3.44 -17.00
N VAL A 232 11.98 -4.14 -16.17
CA VAL A 232 12.50 -3.61 -14.91
C VAL A 232 14.01 -3.62 -14.94
N ARG A 233 14.62 -2.46 -14.69
CA ARG A 233 16.07 -2.32 -14.52
C ARG A 233 16.43 -2.40 -13.06
N VAL A 234 17.25 -3.36 -12.69
CA VAL A 234 17.73 -3.59 -11.32
C VAL A 234 19.23 -3.33 -11.26
N ARG A 235 19.65 -2.50 -10.31
CA ARG A 235 21.04 -2.30 -9.96
C ARG A 235 21.45 -3.28 -8.86
N LYS A 236 22.39 -4.16 -9.15
CA LYS A 236 23.08 -5.02 -8.18
C LYS A 236 24.31 -4.26 -7.67
N LYS A 237 24.26 -3.83 -6.42
CA LYS A 237 25.38 -3.10 -5.79
C LYS A 237 26.58 -4.03 -5.60
N ALA A 238 27.76 -3.52 -5.90
CA ALA A 238 29.01 -4.28 -5.75
C ALA A 238 29.25 -4.64 -4.28
N ARG A 239 29.21 -5.94 -3.97
CA ARG A 239 29.52 -6.47 -2.62
C ARG A 239 30.99 -6.37 -2.27
N GLN A 240 31.85 -6.21 -3.27
CA GLN A 240 33.31 -6.38 -3.22
C GLN A 240 33.71 -7.82 -2.85
N ILE A 241 32.83 -8.76 -3.12
CA ILE A 241 32.96 -10.19 -2.84
C ILE A 241 32.47 -10.95 -4.08
N ASP A 242 33.34 -11.79 -4.61
CA ASP A 242 32.95 -12.77 -5.61
C ASP A 242 32.12 -13.87 -4.93
N THR A 243 30.83 -13.94 -5.23
CA THR A 243 29.89 -14.87 -4.61
C THR A 243 30.04 -16.31 -5.08
N GLU A 244 30.69 -16.54 -6.25
CA GLU A 244 30.97 -17.90 -6.75
C GLU A 244 32.14 -18.52 -6.01
N LEU A 245 33.13 -17.71 -5.62
CA LEU A 245 34.30 -18.14 -4.87
C LEU A 245 34.08 -18.15 -3.36
N CYS A 246 33.16 -17.33 -2.86
CA CYS A 246 32.97 -17.12 -1.43
C CYS A 246 32.24 -18.30 -0.74
N THR A 247 32.90 -18.92 0.24
CA THR A 247 32.29 -19.98 1.06
C THR A 247 31.51 -19.46 2.28
N GLY A 248 31.67 -18.18 2.65
CA GLY A 248 31.06 -17.58 3.85
C GLY A 248 31.77 -17.99 5.16
N CYS A 249 33.05 -18.34 5.11
CA CYS A 249 33.84 -18.88 6.24
C CYS A 249 33.99 -17.89 7.41
N GLY A 250 34.08 -16.58 7.14
CA GLY A 250 34.20 -15.58 8.21
C GLY A 250 35.55 -14.93 8.36
N ASP A 251 36.62 -15.50 7.84
CA ASP A 251 37.99 -15.03 8.04
C ASP A 251 38.18 -13.55 7.66
N CYS A 252 37.43 -13.06 6.68
CA CYS A 252 37.52 -11.68 6.22
C CYS A 252 36.98 -10.65 7.25
N TRP A 253 35.87 -10.92 7.93
CA TRP A 253 35.33 -10.00 8.95
C TRP A 253 36.01 -10.18 10.31
N GLU A 254 36.44 -11.37 10.68
CA GLU A 254 37.19 -11.58 11.93
C GLU A 254 38.56 -10.87 11.91
N ARG A 255 39.18 -10.74 10.74
CA ARG A 255 40.46 -10.08 10.55
C ARG A 255 40.37 -8.60 10.18
N CYS A 256 39.14 -8.08 10.01
CA CYS A 256 38.95 -6.68 9.64
C CYS A 256 39.20 -5.75 10.85
N PRO A 257 40.17 -4.81 10.76
CA PRO A 257 40.47 -3.90 11.87
C PRO A 257 39.51 -2.72 12.01
N ALA A 258 38.73 -2.42 10.96
CA ALA A 258 37.77 -1.33 10.98
C ALA A 258 36.49 -1.75 11.71
N LYS A 259 36.18 -1.07 12.82
CA LYS A 259 34.96 -1.26 13.60
C LYS A 259 34.09 -0.03 13.54
N VAL A 260 32.80 -0.19 13.26
CA VAL A 260 31.79 0.88 13.21
C VAL A 260 30.57 0.46 14.00
N VAL A 261 29.80 1.42 14.48
CA VAL A 261 28.50 1.16 15.12
C VAL A 261 27.55 0.59 14.08
N ASP A 262 26.90 -0.52 14.39
CA ASP A 262 25.89 -1.10 13.52
C ASP A 262 24.54 -0.40 13.75
N GLN A 263 24.26 0.58 12.90
CA GLN A 263 23.02 1.37 12.95
C GLN A 263 21.82 0.60 12.37
N VAL A 264 22.05 -0.33 11.46
CA VAL A 264 20.98 -0.99 10.70
C VAL A 264 20.47 -2.19 11.47
N PHE A 265 21.29 -3.22 11.69
CA PHE A 265 20.81 -4.46 12.30
C PHE A 265 20.79 -4.42 13.83
N GLU A 266 21.84 -3.86 14.46
CA GLU A 266 21.93 -3.76 15.93
C GLU A 266 21.33 -2.47 16.51
N ALA A 267 20.63 -1.68 15.67
CA ALA A 267 19.97 -0.44 16.08
C ALA A 267 20.89 0.54 16.87
N GLY A 268 22.17 0.55 16.56
CA GLY A 268 23.17 1.40 17.22
C GLY A 268 23.70 0.87 18.57
N LEU A 269 23.26 -0.29 19.05
CA LEU A 269 23.74 -0.90 20.30
C LEU A 269 25.02 -1.72 20.13
N GLY A 270 25.25 -2.24 18.95
CA GLY A 270 26.36 -3.11 18.63
C GLY A 270 27.38 -2.51 17.70
N TYR A 271 28.46 -3.24 17.46
CA TYR A 271 29.51 -2.91 16.51
C TYR A 271 29.63 -4.01 15.46
N ARG A 272 29.90 -3.62 14.22
CA ARG A 272 30.30 -4.50 13.13
C ARG A 272 31.64 -4.06 12.54
N THR A 273 32.24 -4.92 11.77
CA THR A 273 33.42 -4.57 10.97
C THR A 273 33.01 -4.01 9.61
N ALA A 274 33.95 -3.36 8.89
CA ALA A 274 33.67 -2.88 7.53
C ALA A 274 33.36 -4.00 6.56
N VAL A 275 33.94 -5.20 6.75
CA VAL A 275 33.50 -6.42 6.05
C VAL A 275 32.52 -7.13 7.00
N TYR A 276 31.28 -7.31 6.59
CA TYR A 276 30.28 -7.86 7.50
C TYR A 276 29.24 -8.72 6.81
N ARG A 277 28.66 -9.60 7.58
CA ARG A 277 27.38 -10.28 7.30
C ARG A 277 26.37 -9.78 8.34
N PRO A 278 25.15 -9.37 7.95
CA PRO A 278 24.22 -8.70 8.89
C PRO A 278 23.92 -9.49 10.17
N PHE A 279 23.73 -10.81 10.05
CA PHE A 279 23.46 -11.71 11.17
C PHE A 279 23.84 -13.16 10.79
N PRO A 280 23.98 -14.07 11.78
CA PRO A 280 24.47 -15.43 11.53
C PRO A 280 23.64 -16.25 10.54
N GLN A 281 22.30 -16.08 10.53
CA GLN A 281 21.37 -16.82 9.66
C GLN A 281 21.09 -16.10 8.33
N ALA A 282 21.87 -15.09 7.96
CA ALA A 282 21.68 -14.32 6.74
C ALA A 282 21.64 -15.19 5.48
N VAL A 283 20.71 -14.86 4.59
CA VAL A 283 20.54 -15.49 3.28
C VAL A 283 20.56 -14.39 2.21
N PRO A 284 21.52 -14.44 1.28
CA PRO A 284 22.63 -15.39 1.16
C PRO A 284 23.70 -15.20 2.25
N LYS A 285 24.54 -16.21 2.43
CA LYS A 285 25.60 -16.23 3.46
C LYS A 285 26.78 -15.30 3.21
N TYR A 286 26.81 -14.64 2.06
CA TYR A 286 27.95 -13.85 1.60
C TYR A 286 28.03 -12.50 2.33
N PRO A 287 29.25 -12.07 2.75
CA PRO A 287 29.43 -10.73 3.33
C PRO A 287 29.36 -9.63 2.27
N VAL A 288 29.43 -8.40 2.76
CA VAL A 288 29.65 -7.19 1.95
C VAL A 288 30.75 -6.35 2.57
N ILE A 289 31.41 -5.51 1.78
CA ILE A 289 32.35 -4.50 2.26
C ILE A 289 31.66 -3.14 2.25
N ASP A 290 31.48 -2.56 3.42
CA ASP A 290 31.03 -1.18 3.58
C ASP A 290 32.18 -0.23 3.17
N ARG A 291 32.04 0.41 2.02
CA ARG A 291 33.08 1.30 1.47
C ARG A 291 33.35 2.50 2.36
N ASP A 292 32.33 3.04 3.03
CA ASP A 292 32.43 4.20 3.89
C ASP A 292 33.15 3.88 5.20
N ALA A 293 33.09 2.67 5.67
CA ALA A 293 33.80 2.19 6.86
C ALA A 293 35.18 1.58 6.54
N CYS A 294 35.44 1.20 5.29
CA CYS A 294 36.64 0.45 4.92
C CYS A 294 37.87 1.33 4.83
N ILE A 295 38.93 0.99 5.58
CA ILE A 295 40.20 1.71 5.60
C ILE A 295 40.86 1.76 4.20
N TYR A 296 40.70 0.70 3.39
CA TYR A 296 41.25 0.69 2.03
C TYR A 296 40.59 1.77 1.16
N TYR A 297 39.25 1.86 1.17
CA TYR A 297 38.56 2.88 0.37
C TYR A 297 38.81 4.31 0.89
N GLN A 298 38.95 4.48 2.20
CA GLN A 298 39.19 5.79 2.80
C GLN A 298 40.63 6.28 2.66
N LYS A 299 41.65 5.38 2.76
CA LYS A 299 43.07 5.75 2.90
C LYS A 299 43.99 5.06 1.90
N GLY A 300 43.50 4.19 1.04
CA GLY A 300 44.30 3.39 0.11
C GLY A 300 45.21 2.34 0.79
N THR A 301 45.08 2.17 2.11
CA THR A 301 45.87 1.23 2.89
C THR A 301 45.01 0.15 3.50
N CYS A 302 45.55 -0.99 3.88
CA CYS A 302 44.86 -2.14 4.40
C CYS A 302 44.16 -3.01 3.32
N LYS A 303 44.56 -4.25 3.26
CA LYS A 303 43.90 -5.33 2.46
C LYS A 303 43.88 -6.62 3.27
N ALA A 304 43.61 -6.50 4.59
CA ALA A 304 43.64 -7.66 5.49
C ALA A 304 42.66 -8.75 5.06
N CYS A 305 41.42 -8.37 4.70
CA CYS A 305 40.38 -9.31 4.23
C CYS A 305 40.81 -10.08 2.97
N GLU A 306 41.44 -9.41 2.02
CA GLU A 306 41.97 -10.05 0.80
C GLU A 306 43.10 -11.04 1.15
N LYS A 307 44.04 -10.63 2.00
CA LYS A 307 45.20 -11.45 2.40
C LYS A 307 44.77 -12.74 3.13
N PHE A 308 43.72 -12.68 3.93
CA PHE A 308 43.25 -13.81 4.74
C PHE A 308 42.10 -14.60 4.10
N CYS A 309 41.64 -14.21 2.90
CA CYS A 309 40.62 -14.95 2.19
C CYS A 309 41.18 -16.25 1.58
N PRO A 310 40.76 -17.45 2.04
CA PRO A 310 41.35 -18.69 1.56
C PRO A 310 40.97 -19.02 0.10
N THR A 311 39.88 -18.44 -0.40
CA THR A 311 39.37 -18.69 -1.76
C THR A 311 39.67 -17.53 -2.72
N GLY A 312 40.26 -16.43 -2.24
CA GLY A 312 40.51 -15.26 -3.08
C GLY A 312 39.25 -14.51 -3.53
N ALA A 313 38.15 -14.65 -2.80
CA ALA A 313 36.85 -14.06 -3.17
C ALA A 313 36.73 -12.53 -2.99
N ILE A 314 37.75 -11.86 -2.44
CA ILE A 314 37.71 -10.40 -2.23
C ILE A 314 38.12 -9.70 -3.53
N SER A 315 37.27 -8.77 -4.02
CA SER A 315 37.49 -7.99 -5.23
C SER A 315 37.16 -6.53 -4.98
N PHE A 316 38.18 -5.69 -4.76
CA PHE A 316 38.00 -4.26 -4.50
C PHE A 316 37.61 -3.45 -5.75
N ASP A 317 37.80 -4.01 -6.93
CA ASP A 317 37.53 -3.36 -8.22
C ASP A 317 36.14 -3.73 -8.80
N GLN A 318 35.34 -4.46 -8.02
CA GLN A 318 33.97 -4.82 -8.43
C GLN A 318 33.10 -3.56 -8.52
N GLU A 319 32.41 -3.40 -9.66
CA GLU A 319 31.47 -2.32 -9.93
C GLU A 319 30.01 -2.81 -9.84
N ASP A 320 29.08 -1.88 -9.74
CA ASP A 320 27.65 -2.18 -9.77
C ASP A 320 27.26 -2.79 -11.11
N GLU A 321 26.43 -3.83 -11.08
CA GLU A 321 25.92 -4.51 -12.26
C GLU A 321 24.46 -4.13 -12.48
N PHE A 322 24.07 -3.95 -13.75
CA PHE A 322 22.68 -3.67 -14.12
C PHE A 322 22.08 -4.87 -14.84
N VAL A 323 20.92 -5.31 -14.35
CA VAL A 323 20.17 -6.43 -14.92
C VAL A 323 18.82 -5.92 -15.38
N VAL A 324 18.40 -6.32 -16.59
CA VAL A 324 17.07 -6.03 -17.12
C VAL A 324 16.21 -7.28 -16.99
N LEU A 325 15.10 -7.16 -16.29
CA LEU A 325 14.13 -8.23 -16.06
C LEU A 325 12.85 -7.94 -16.85
N ASN A 326 12.31 -8.96 -17.50
CA ASN A 326 11.00 -8.90 -18.13
C ASN A 326 10.02 -9.74 -17.32
N VAL A 327 9.01 -9.09 -16.74
CA VAL A 327 8.06 -9.71 -15.81
C VAL A 327 6.62 -9.36 -16.15
N GLY A 328 5.69 -10.22 -15.79
CA GLY A 328 4.27 -9.99 -16.03
C GLY A 328 3.59 -9.26 -14.89
N ASN A 329 4.08 -9.44 -13.66
CA ASN A 329 3.46 -8.90 -12.44
C ASN A 329 4.52 -8.42 -11.45
N ILE A 330 4.11 -7.50 -10.57
CA ILE A 330 4.98 -6.89 -9.56
C ILE A 330 4.27 -6.92 -8.21
N ILE A 331 4.97 -7.34 -7.14
CA ILE A 331 4.51 -7.21 -5.75
C ILE A 331 5.48 -6.33 -4.98
N LEU A 332 4.96 -5.24 -4.40
CA LEU A 332 5.72 -4.35 -3.53
C LEU A 332 5.51 -4.77 -2.08
N ALA A 333 6.59 -5.11 -1.39
CA ALA A 333 6.63 -5.53 0.01
C ALA A 333 7.75 -4.82 0.76
N THR A 334 7.90 -3.50 0.52
CA THR A 334 9.05 -2.68 0.94
C THR A 334 9.12 -2.39 2.43
N GLY A 335 8.07 -2.70 3.20
CA GLY A 335 8.09 -2.58 4.66
C GLY A 335 7.80 -1.17 5.17
N PHE A 336 8.46 -0.79 6.28
CA PHE A 336 8.23 0.44 7.03
C PHE A 336 9.53 0.97 7.64
N ASP A 337 9.52 2.22 8.08
CA ASP A 337 10.54 2.79 8.95
C ASP A 337 9.96 3.04 10.35
N LEU A 338 10.81 3.08 11.37
CA LEU A 338 10.40 3.45 12.72
C LEU A 338 10.45 4.95 12.91
N PHE A 339 9.49 5.47 13.67
CA PHE A 339 9.48 6.86 14.09
C PHE A 339 10.75 7.20 14.90
N ASP A 340 11.42 8.28 14.53
CA ASP A 340 12.59 8.75 15.29
C ASP A 340 12.15 9.42 16.60
N GLY A 341 12.43 8.77 17.73
CA GLY A 341 12.10 9.26 19.07
C GLY A 341 12.71 10.62 19.41
N ARG A 342 13.78 11.06 18.74
CA ARG A 342 14.39 12.39 18.91
C ARG A 342 13.47 13.52 18.50
N ARG A 343 12.48 13.25 17.64
CA ARG A 343 11.46 14.23 17.22
C ARG A 343 10.52 14.63 18.38
N ILE A 344 10.49 13.84 19.48
CA ILE A 344 9.74 14.15 20.71
C ILE A 344 10.77 14.37 21.84
N PRO A 345 11.37 15.56 21.95
CA PRO A 345 12.45 15.83 22.88
C PRO A 345 12.06 15.68 24.38
N GLN A 346 10.76 15.79 24.70
CA GLN A 346 10.25 15.60 26.06
C GLN A 346 10.41 14.16 26.55
N TYR A 347 10.56 13.18 25.68
CA TYR A 347 10.80 11.78 26.08
C TYR A 347 12.29 11.46 26.27
N GLY A 348 13.20 12.40 25.99
CA GLY A 348 14.60 12.32 26.35
C GLY A 348 15.45 11.34 25.52
N TYR A 349 14.92 10.74 24.46
CA TYR A 349 15.69 9.84 23.61
C TYR A 349 16.87 10.57 22.95
N GLY A 350 18.06 9.96 23.02
CA GLY A 350 19.32 10.57 22.57
C GLY A 350 19.95 11.59 23.51
N ARG A 351 19.20 12.02 24.57
CA ARG A 351 19.67 12.94 25.63
C ARG A 351 19.86 12.23 26.96
N LEU A 352 18.93 11.38 27.33
CA LEU A 352 18.98 10.58 28.56
C LEU A 352 19.50 9.18 28.23
N ALA A 353 20.51 8.73 28.93
CA ALA A 353 21.27 7.53 28.58
C ALA A 353 20.40 6.24 28.52
N ASN A 354 19.47 6.08 29.47
CA ASN A 354 18.70 4.84 29.64
C ASN A 354 17.28 4.91 29.02
N VAL A 355 17.12 5.77 27.99
CA VAL A 355 15.93 5.78 27.15
C VAL A 355 16.25 5.03 25.86
N PHE A 356 15.49 3.99 25.57
CA PHE A 356 15.65 3.09 24.43
C PHE A 356 14.42 3.10 23.54
N THR A 357 14.59 2.79 22.27
CA THR A 357 13.46 2.48 21.36
C THR A 357 13.07 1.01 21.48
N ASN A 358 11.89 0.67 20.96
CA ASN A 358 11.43 -0.71 20.85
C ASN A 358 12.41 -1.59 20.06
N LEU A 359 13.01 -1.10 19.00
CA LEU A 359 13.96 -1.88 18.19
C LEU A 359 15.29 -2.11 18.92
N GLU A 360 15.80 -1.08 19.61
CA GLU A 360 16.96 -1.25 20.48
C GLU A 360 16.69 -2.32 21.57
N PHE A 361 15.49 -2.32 22.13
CA PHE A 361 15.11 -3.32 23.14
C PHE A 361 14.99 -4.73 22.55
N GLU A 362 14.47 -4.89 21.32
CA GLU A 362 14.51 -6.18 20.60
C GLU A 362 15.93 -6.71 20.48
N ARG A 363 16.86 -5.86 20.06
CA ARG A 363 18.25 -6.27 19.90
C ARG A 363 18.94 -6.57 21.23
N MET A 364 18.59 -5.84 22.29
CA MET A 364 19.07 -6.09 23.65
C MET A 364 18.56 -7.43 24.18
N SER A 365 17.28 -7.73 23.99
CA SER A 365 16.68 -8.96 24.51
C SER A 365 17.05 -10.22 23.73
N ASN A 366 17.53 -10.08 22.49
CA ASN A 366 17.88 -11.18 21.61
C ASN A 366 19.18 -11.87 22.06
N ALA A 367 19.16 -13.20 22.15
CA ALA A 367 20.32 -14.00 22.59
C ALA A 367 21.56 -13.84 21.69
N SER A 368 21.37 -13.50 20.41
CA SER A 368 22.46 -13.18 19.46
C SER A 368 22.71 -11.68 19.32
N GLY A 369 22.04 -10.85 20.11
CA GLY A 369 22.21 -9.41 20.11
C GLY A 369 23.45 -8.94 20.89
N PRO A 370 23.71 -7.62 20.91
CA PRO A 370 24.97 -7.06 21.44
C PRO A 370 25.17 -7.27 22.94
N THR A 371 24.12 -7.56 23.70
CA THR A 371 24.16 -7.83 25.14
C THR A 371 24.07 -9.32 25.46
N ASN A 372 24.05 -10.21 24.45
CA ASN A 372 23.80 -11.65 24.61
C ASN A 372 22.48 -11.96 25.36
N GLY A 373 21.43 -11.18 25.07
CA GLY A 373 20.10 -11.34 25.64
C GLY A 373 19.94 -10.83 27.07
N LYS A 374 20.95 -10.16 27.63
CA LYS A 374 20.88 -9.54 28.96
C LYS A 374 20.23 -8.16 28.85
N MET A 375 19.25 -7.91 29.71
CA MET A 375 18.64 -6.58 29.85
C MET A 375 19.48 -5.72 30.77
N VAL A 376 20.18 -4.76 30.21
CA VAL A 376 21.13 -3.92 30.94
C VAL A 376 20.96 -2.46 30.54
N LEU A 377 21.34 -1.56 31.44
CA LEU A 377 21.40 -0.13 31.16
C LEU A 377 22.48 0.19 30.10
N ARG A 378 22.59 1.43 29.69
CA ARG A 378 23.62 1.86 28.70
C ARG A 378 25.07 1.65 29.16
N ASP A 379 25.29 1.41 30.46
CA ASP A 379 26.60 1.02 30.98
C ASP A 379 27.03 -0.42 30.57
N GLY A 380 26.10 -1.20 30.03
CA GLY A 380 26.33 -2.58 29.58
C GLY A 380 26.43 -3.63 30.69
N VAL A 381 26.21 -3.26 31.95
CA VAL A 381 26.41 -4.13 33.13
C VAL A 381 25.21 -4.14 34.08
N THR A 382 24.68 -2.96 34.44
CA THR A 382 23.64 -2.80 35.44
C THR A 382 22.30 -3.29 34.92
N GLN A 383 21.64 -4.19 35.64
CA GLN A 383 20.26 -4.59 35.36
C GLN A 383 19.28 -3.54 35.94
N PRO A 384 18.19 -3.21 35.24
CA PRO A 384 17.18 -2.31 35.78
C PRO A 384 16.37 -3.00 36.88
N GLU A 385 16.02 -2.24 37.94
CA GLU A 385 15.04 -2.65 38.95
C GLU A 385 13.62 -2.20 38.59
N THR A 386 13.53 -1.16 37.77
CA THR A 386 12.25 -0.57 37.33
C THR A 386 12.32 -0.17 35.86
N VAL A 387 11.30 -0.56 35.09
CA VAL A 387 11.20 -0.29 33.65
C VAL A 387 9.88 0.36 33.30
N ALA A 388 9.92 1.44 32.55
CA ALA A 388 8.73 2.08 31.98
C ALA A 388 8.64 1.79 30.48
N ILE A 389 7.46 1.41 29.99
CA ILE A 389 7.15 1.23 28.58
C ILE A 389 6.13 2.31 28.18
N ILE A 390 6.50 3.17 27.23
CA ILE A 390 5.66 4.28 26.78
C ILE A 390 5.09 3.97 25.41
N HIS A 391 3.77 3.80 25.34
CA HIS A 391 3.06 3.50 24.10
C HIS A 391 2.87 4.71 23.19
N CYS A 392 2.55 4.46 21.94
CA CYS A 392 2.13 5.44 20.92
C CYS A 392 3.12 6.59 20.69
N VAL A 393 4.43 6.33 20.80
CA VAL A 393 5.44 7.34 20.54
C VAL A 393 5.48 7.66 19.04
N GLY A 394 5.08 8.90 18.67
CA GLY A 394 4.94 9.31 17.27
C GLY A 394 3.70 8.78 16.55
N SER A 395 2.79 8.08 17.27
CA SER A 395 1.52 7.57 16.72
C SER A 395 0.33 8.16 17.47
N ARG A 396 -0.86 8.23 16.82
CA ARG A 396 -2.10 8.78 17.39
C ARG A 396 -1.88 10.21 17.86
N ASP A 397 -1.10 10.97 17.15
CA ASP A 397 -0.70 12.34 17.46
C ASP A 397 -0.82 13.22 16.23
N LYS A 398 -1.62 14.28 16.31
CA LYS A 398 -1.84 15.21 15.18
C LYS A 398 -0.58 16.01 14.79
N ASN A 399 0.40 16.10 15.68
CA ASN A 399 1.65 16.81 15.40
C ASN A 399 2.67 15.92 14.64
N TYR A 400 2.44 14.60 14.61
CA TYR A 400 3.32 13.61 13.97
C TYR A 400 2.51 12.69 13.07
N ASN A 401 2.08 11.53 13.56
CA ASN A 401 1.27 10.58 12.82
C ASN A 401 -0.10 10.40 13.49
N SER A 402 -1.16 10.77 12.78
CA SER A 402 -2.53 10.61 13.28
C SER A 402 -2.96 9.14 13.37
N HIS A 403 -2.36 8.25 12.58
CA HIS A 403 -2.68 6.83 12.56
C HIS A 403 -2.16 6.08 13.80
N CYS A 404 -2.76 4.92 14.06
CA CYS A 404 -2.27 3.94 15.02
C CYS A 404 -1.31 2.98 14.31
N SER A 405 -0.17 2.69 14.94
CA SER A 405 0.80 1.69 14.44
C SER A 405 0.37 0.23 14.62
N ALA A 406 -0.85 -0.03 15.12
CA ALA A 406 -1.52 -1.32 15.29
C ALA A 406 -0.78 -2.35 16.18
N VAL A 407 0.55 -2.43 16.12
CA VAL A 407 1.37 -3.45 16.79
C VAL A 407 1.93 -3.05 18.15
N CYS A 408 1.97 -1.74 18.46
CA CYS A 408 2.69 -1.23 19.65
C CYS A 408 2.17 -1.84 20.96
N CYS A 409 0.85 -2.01 21.13
CA CYS A 409 0.28 -2.57 22.36
C CYS A 409 0.77 -3.99 22.59
N MET A 410 0.67 -4.84 21.59
CA MET A 410 1.10 -6.23 21.70
C MET A 410 2.62 -6.37 21.86
N ALA A 411 3.40 -5.55 21.15
CA ALA A 411 4.86 -5.52 21.33
C ALA A 411 5.24 -5.03 22.74
N SER A 412 4.51 -4.05 23.30
CA SER A 412 4.69 -3.59 24.68
C SER A 412 4.41 -4.69 25.71
N LEU A 413 3.32 -5.44 25.51
CA LEU A 413 2.99 -6.59 26.36
C LEU A 413 4.09 -7.66 26.30
N LYS A 414 4.58 -7.98 25.10
CA LYS A 414 5.71 -8.89 24.93
C LYS A 414 6.95 -8.40 25.67
N PHE A 415 7.29 -7.11 25.59
CA PHE A 415 8.45 -6.57 26.31
C PHE A 415 8.25 -6.60 27.81
N ALA A 416 7.06 -6.26 28.31
CA ALA A 416 6.74 -6.36 29.72
C ALA A 416 6.95 -7.79 30.23
N HIS A 417 6.45 -8.79 29.48
CA HIS A 417 6.67 -10.19 29.81
C HIS A 417 8.18 -10.56 29.83
N LEU A 418 8.93 -10.18 28.79
CA LEU A 418 10.35 -10.49 28.71
C LEU A 418 11.16 -9.85 29.85
N VAL A 419 10.78 -8.64 30.29
CA VAL A 419 11.39 -8.00 31.46
C VAL A 419 11.10 -8.82 32.72
N LYS A 420 9.84 -9.20 32.95
CA LYS A 420 9.44 -10.03 34.11
C LYS A 420 10.08 -11.42 34.08
N GLU A 421 10.24 -12.03 32.90
CA GLU A 421 10.85 -13.35 32.72
C GLU A 421 12.37 -13.34 33.01
N LYS A 422 13.07 -12.28 32.58
CA LYS A 422 14.54 -12.23 32.59
C LYS A 422 15.14 -11.40 33.73
N THR A 423 14.29 -10.67 34.48
CA THR A 423 14.71 -9.78 35.59
C THR A 423 13.67 -9.77 36.70
N ASP A 424 14.06 -9.29 37.88
CA ASP A 424 13.14 -9.04 39.00
C ASP A 424 12.51 -7.63 38.94
N ALA A 425 12.63 -6.91 37.81
CA ALA A 425 12.21 -5.53 37.68
C ALA A 425 10.69 -5.37 37.77
N GLU A 426 10.27 -4.24 38.38
CA GLU A 426 8.90 -3.75 38.25
C GLU A 426 8.69 -3.10 36.90
N VAL A 427 7.53 -3.36 36.27
CA VAL A 427 7.20 -2.84 34.92
C VAL A 427 5.98 -1.93 34.99
N TYR A 428 6.13 -0.72 34.47
CA TYR A 428 5.07 0.26 34.31
C TYR A 428 4.78 0.48 32.82
N SER A 429 3.57 0.17 32.38
CA SER A 429 3.12 0.32 31.00
C SER A 429 2.17 1.52 30.88
N PHE A 430 2.60 2.58 30.18
CA PHE A 430 1.82 3.81 29.98
C PHE A 430 1.12 3.78 28.64
N TYR A 431 -0.21 3.73 28.62
CA TYR A 431 -1.01 3.56 27.43
C TYR A 431 -2.18 4.54 27.33
N ILE A 432 -2.63 4.85 26.11
CA ILE A 432 -3.82 5.67 25.88
C ILE A 432 -5.05 4.75 25.89
N ASP A 433 -5.11 3.78 24.99
CA ASP A 433 -6.08 2.68 24.94
C ASP A 433 -5.36 1.41 24.56
N MET A 434 -5.65 0.30 25.24
CA MET A 434 -5.11 -0.99 24.90
C MET A 434 -5.83 -1.56 23.66
N ARG A 435 -5.08 -2.05 22.69
CA ARG A 435 -5.61 -2.61 21.44
C ARG A 435 -5.09 -4.04 21.27
N THR A 436 -5.96 -5.00 21.60
CA THR A 436 -5.68 -6.45 21.68
C THR A 436 -6.78 -7.23 20.96
N SER A 437 -7.10 -6.81 19.72
CA SER A 437 -8.30 -7.25 19.02
C SER A 437 -8.17 -8.54 18.21
N ALA A 438 -6.96 -9.15 18.11
CA ALA A 438 -6.78 -10.42 17.40
C ALA A 438 -6.86 -11.63 18.35
N LYS A 439 -6.82 -12.83 17.77
CA LYS A 439 -6.92 -14.09 18.51
C LYS A 439 -5.80 -14.23 19.55
N ASN A 440 -6.15 -14.53 20.80
CA ASN A 440 -5.28 -14.70 21.96
C ASN A 440 -4.57 -13.41 22.42
N TYR A 441 -4.91 -12.23 21.88
CA TYR A 441 -4.26 -10.97 22.27
C TYR A 441 -4.80 -10.45 23.61
N GLU A 442 -6.11 -10.54 23.82
CA GLU A 442 -6.74 -10.12 25.07
C GLU A 442 -6.33 -11.05 26.23
N GLU A 443 -6.26 -12.37 25.98
CA GLU A 443 -5.80 -13.35 26.96
C GLU A 443 -4.34 -13.09 27.37
N PHE A 444 -3.50 -12.69 26.40
CA PHE A 444 -2.12 -12.32 26.68
C PHE A 444 -2.04 -11.04 27.55
N TYR A 445 -2.91 -10.05 27.30
CA TYR A 445 -3.00 -8.86 28.13
C TYR A 445 -3.42 -9.18 29.57
N HIS A 446 -4.44 -10.02 29.77
CA HIS A 446 -4.87 -10.49 31.10
C HIS A 446 -3.74 -11.23 31.84
N ARG A 447 -3.01 -12.09 31.15
CA ARG A 447 -1.84 -12.77 31.72
C ARG A 447 -0.81 -11.77 32.26
N LEU A 448 -0.53 -10.67 31.55
CA LEU A 448 0.44 -9.66 32.01
C LEU A 448 -0.04 -8.90 33.27
N MET A 449 -1.35 -8.71 33.44
CA MET A 449 -1.91 -8.18 34.68
C MET A 449 -1.68 -9.14 35.86
N GLU A 450 -1.83 -10.45 35.63
CA GLU A 450 -1.55 -11.48 36.64
C GLU A 450 -0.06 -11.59 36.95
N GLU A 451 0.82 -11.36 35.98
CA GLU A 451 2.28 -11.26 36.17
C GLU A 451 2.72 -10.00 36.95
N GLY A 452 1.78 -9.11 37.31
CA GLY A 452 2.05 -7.94 38.13
C GLY A 452 2.62 -6.74 37.36
N VAL A 453 2.32 -6.63 36.07
CA VAL A 453 2.63 -5.42 35.28
C VAL A 453 1.68 -4.30 35.68
N HIS A 454 2.22 -3.11 35.97
CA HIS A 454 1.44 -1.92 36.35
C HIS A 454 0.99 -1.16 35.08
N PHE A 455 -0.30 -1.18 34.81
CA PHE A 455 -0.89 -0.47 33.68
C PHE A 455 -1.41 0.91 34.10
N VAL A 456 -0.79 1.97 33.56
CA VAL A 456 -1.17 3.37 33.82
C VAL A 456 -1.84 3.93 32.56
N ARG A 457 -3.15 4.20 32.65
CA ARG A 457 -3.87 4.78 31.52
C ARG A 457 -3.66 6.29 31.47
N GLY A 458 -2.83 6.73 30.55
CA GLY A 458 -2.54 8.14 30.34
C GLY A 458 -1.38 8.34 29.37
N ARG A 459 -1.37 9.46 28.69
CA ARG A 459 -0.25 9.85 27.86
C ARG A 459 0.87 10.40 28.74
N VAL A 460 2.09 9.91 28.54
CA VAL A 460 3.25 10.47 29.22
C VAL A 460 3.49 11.90 28.70
N ALA A 461 3.65 12.83 29.63
CA ALA A 461 3.93 14.22 29.34
C ALA A 461 5.44 14.46 29.17
N GLU A 462 6.26 13.84 30.01
CA GLU A 462 7.70 14.07 30.05
C GLU A 462 8.44 12.87 30.67
N VAL A 463 9.66 12.65 30.21
CA VAL A 463 10.69 11.85 30.87
C VAL A 463 11.85 12.79 31.22
N THR A 464 12.22 12.85 32.50
CA THR A 464 13.24 13.75 33.02
C THR A 464 14.16 13.06 34.02
N ASP A 465 15.36 13.57 34.23
CA ASP A 465 16.31 13.18 35.29
C ASP A 465 16.33 14.19 36.46
N ALA A 466 15.44 15.18 36.41
CA ALA A 466 15.34 16.22 37.44
C ALA A 466 14.59 15.69 38.66
N ALA A 467 15.33 15.14 39.62
CA ALA A 467 14.79 14.71 40.91
C ALA A 467 14.17 15.89 41.70
N ARG A 468 12.96 15.69 42.23
CA ARG A 468 12.22 16.68 43.07
C ARG A 468 11.75 16.09 44.41
N GLN A 469 11.79 14.77 44.54
CA GLN A 469 11.30 14.05 45.71
C GLN A 469 12.36 12.99 46.14
N PRO A 470 12.39 12.62 47.42
CA PRO A 470 13.25 11.54 47.89
C PRO A 470 12.99 10.24 47.14
N GLY A 471 14.05 9.57 46.73
CA GLY A 471 13.99 8.32 45.95
C GLY A 471 13.97 8.52 44.42
N GLU A 472 14.01 9.77 43.95
CA GLU A 472 14.15 10.08 42.51
C GLU A 472 15.62 10.26 42.07
N GLU A 473 16.56 10.33 42.99
CA GLU A 473 17.95 10.61 42.72
C GLU A 473 18.60 9.51 41.87
N GLY A 474 19.17 9.89 40.73
CA GLY A 474 19.83 8.97 39.80
C GLY A 474 18.88 8.13 38.96
N LYS A 475 17.57 8.33 39.08
CA LYS A 475 16.55 7.67 38.27
C LYS A 475 16.05 8.57 37.14
N LEU A 476 15.43 7.97 36.14
CA LEU A 476 14.55 8.66 35.19
C LEU A 476 13.16 8.79 35.80
N ILE A 477 12.52 9.92 35.65
CA ILE A 477 11.20 10.18 36.21
C ILE A 477 10.19 10.30 35.05
N VAL A 478 9.25 9.36 34.98
CA VAL A 478 8.16 9.38 34.00
C VAL A 478 6.98 10.14 34.62
N GLN A 479 6.55 11.21 33.96
CA GLN A 479 5.42 12.03 34.38
C GLN A 479 4.22 11.80 33.48
N ALA A 480 3.09 11.41 34.07
CA ALA A 480 1.84 11.18 33.36
C ALA A 480 0.64 11.48 34.28
N GLU A 481 -0.48 11.81 33.69
CA GLU A 481 -1.77 11.75 34.39
C GLU A 481 -2.32 10.33 34.27
N ASP A 482 -2.64 9.71 35.42
CA ASP A 482 -3.41 8.47 35.45
C ASP A 482 -4.90 8.83 35.33
N THR A 483 -5.44 8.70 34.12
CA THR A 483 -6.81 9.14 33.79
C THR A 483 -7.91 8.28 34.41
N LEU A 484 -7.58 7.08 34.91
CA LEU A 484 -8.55 6.23 35.63
C LEU A 484 -8.84 6.74 37.03
N ILE A 485 -7.86 7.38 37.67
CA ILE A 485 -7.97 7.89 39.04
C ILE A 485 -7.87 9.42 39.12
N GLY A 486 -7.63 10.10 37.98
CA GLY A 486 -7.54 11.57 37.91
C GLY A 486 -6.36 12.15 38.68
N LYS A 487 -5.22 11.45 38.75
CA LYS A 487 -4.05 11.89 39.53
C LYS A 487 -2.79 11.97 38.66
N GLN A 488 -2.01 13.03 38.94
CA GLN A 488 -0.66 13.12 38.41
C GLN A 488 0.25 12.06 39.05
N ARG A 489 0.99 11.35 38.21
CA ARG A 489 1.96 10.32 38.60
C ARG A 489 3.37 10.80 38.25
N ARG A 490 4.29 10.59 39.17
CA ARG A 490 5.73 10.73 38.97
C ARG A 490 6.34 9.39 39.40
N ILE A 491 6.82 8.64 38.43
CA ILE A 491 7.31 7.27 38.67
C ILE A 491 8.80 7.24 38.33
N PRO A 492 9.68 7.05 39.35
CA PRO A 492 11.10 6.88 39.13
C PRO A 492 11.39 5.49 38.58
N VAL A 493 12.16 5.43 37.48
CA VAL A 493 12.52 4.20 36.77
C VAL A 493 14.00 4.20 36.37
N ASP A 494 14.57 3.03 36.15
CA ASP A 494 15.94 2.90 35.68
C ASP A 494 16.04 2.92 34.16
N MET A 495 15.01 2.40 33.49
CA MET A 495 14.97 2.25 32.05
C MET A 495 13.62 2.71 31.51
N VAL A 496 13.66 3.38 30.36
CA VAL A 496 12.46 3.74 29.59
C VAL A 496 12.55 3.13 28.19
N ILE A 497 11.47 2.45 27.78
CA ILE A 497 11.33 1.88 26.43
C ILE A 497 10.24 2.68 25.71
N LEU A 498 10.62 3.33 24.62
CA LEU A 498 9.72 4.08 23.74
C LEU A 498 9.18 3.16 22.65
N MET A 499 7.87 2.94 22.65
CA MET A 499 7.21 2.20 21.56
C MET A 499 7.04 3.12 20.35
N ALA A 500 8.13 3.29 19.62
CA ALA A 500 8.17 4.09 18.40
C ALA A 500 7.18 3.54 17.36
N GLY A 501 6.43 4.45 16.77
CA GLY A 501 5.41 4.10 15.77
C GLY A 501 6.01 3.66 14.44
N LEU A 502 5.16 3.08 13.60
CA LEU A 502 5.50 2.70 12.22
C LEU A 502 5.17 3.85 11.29
N GLU A 503 6.14 4.25 10.50
CA GLU A 503 6.02 5.23 9.42
C GLU A 503 6.21 4.56 8.06
N PRO A 504 5.70 5.14 6.97
CA PRO A 504 6.09 4.71 5.63
C PRO A 504 7.61 4.76 5.50
N ARG A 505 8.16 3.96 4.59
CA ARG A 505 9.57 4.09 4.25
C ARG A 505 9.85 5.51 3.77
N HIS A 506 11.02 6.04 4.12
CA HIS A 506 11.46 7.39 3.73
C HIS A 506 11.44 7.62 2.21
N ASP A 507 11.61 6.57 1.42
CA ASP A 507 11.60 6.56 -0.05
C ASP A 507 10.24 6.13 -0.66
N ALA A 508 9.18 5.99 0.14
CA ALA A 508 7.88 5.49 -0.32
C ALA A 508 7.28 6.31 -1.47
N VAL A 509 7.43 7.63 -1.44
CA VAL A 509 6.93 8.52 -2.51
C VAL A 509 7.70 8.29 -3.82
N GLU A 510 9.03 8.14 -3.78
CA GLU A 510 9.85 7.86 -4.96
C GLU A 510 9.48 6.50 -5.55
N VAL A 511 9.37 5.47 -4.70
CA VAL A 511 8.95 4.14 -5.11
C VAL A 511 7.53 4.18 -5.70
N SER A 512 6.60 4.93 -5.10
CA SER A 512 5.24 5.03 -5.65
C SER A 512 5.22 5.61 -7.07
N HIS A 513 6.01 6.64 -7.33
CA HIS A 513 6.14 7.22 -8.67
C HIS A 513 6.79 6.24 -9.65
N GLN A 514 7.82 5.52 -9.21
CA GLN A 514 8.54 4.55 -10.04
C GLN A 514 7.65 3.39 -10.51
N PHE A 515 6.72 2.96 -9.67
CA PHE A 515 5.78 1.87 -9.98
C PHE A 515 4.39 2.35 -10.42
N GLY A 516 4.19 3.66 -10.57
CA GLY A 516 2.92 4.26 -11.01
C GLY A 516 1.75 3.99 -10.07
N ILE A 517 1.99 3.94 -8.75
CA ILE A 517 0.97 3.73 -7.72
C ILE A 517 0.78 4.97 -6.84
N GLY A 518 -0.31 5.01 -6.08
CA GLY A 518 -0.60 6.11 -5.17
C GLY A 518 -0.13 5.88 -3.74
N CYS A 519 0.03 6.99 -3.00
CA CYS A 519 0.19 6.99 -1.55
C CYS A 519 -1.01 7.64 -0.87
N SER A 520 -1.35 7.15 0.32
CA SER A 520 -2.31 7.79 1.22
C SER A 520 -1.74 9.09 1.80
N GLU A 521 -2.58 9.89 2.46
CA GLU A 521 -2.15 11.09 3.20
C GLU A 521 -1.04 10.78 4.23
N ALA A 522 -1.08 9.57 4.81
CA ALA A 522 -0.06 9.11 5.75
C ALA A 522 1.23 8.60 5.07
N GLY A 523 1.30 8.57 3.73
CA GLY A 523 2.45 8.16 2.94
C GLY A 523 2.57 6.65 2.68
N PHE A 524 1.64 5.81 3.15
CA PHE A 524 1.60 4.39 2.81
C PHE A 524 0.99 4.16 1.42
N PHE A 525 1.39 3.09 0.75
CA PHE A 525 0.83 2.76 -0.57
C PHE A 525 -0.67 2.48 -0.48
N THR A 526 -1.41 2.95 -1.51
CA THR A 526 -2.87 2.86 -1.52
C THR A 526 -3.33 1.65 -2.33
N GLU A 527 -4.18 0.85 -1.73
CA GLU A 527 -4.88 -0.24 -2.38
C GLU A 527 -6.02 0.25 -3.29
N ARG A 528 -6.42 -0.60 -4.25
CA ARG A 528 -7.55 -0.31 -5.16
C ARG A 528 -8.87 -0.14 -4.41
N HIS A 529 -9.13 -1.01 -3.42
CA HIS A 529 -10.31 -0.92 -2.57
C HIS A 529 -10.04 -1.55 -1.19
N PRO A 530 -10.20 -0.80 -0.09
CA PRO A 530 -9.76 -1.26 1.24
C PRO A 530 -10.50 -2.51 1.77
N LYS A 531 -11.68 -2.82 1.25
CA LYS A 531 -12.47 -3.98 1.70
C LYS A 531 -12.55 -5.10 0.66
N LEU A 532 -12.61 -4.77 -0.62
CA LEU A 532 -12.91 -5.73 -1.69
C LEU A 532 -11.66 -6.15 -2.46
N ASP A 533 -10.62 -5.30 -2.53
CA ASP A 533 -9.37 -5.59 -3.23
C ASP A 533 -8.17 -4.94 -2.51
N PRO A 534 -7.83 -5.43 -1.30
CA PRO A 534 -6.89 -4.77 -0.40
C PRO A 534 -5.41 -4.99 -0.77
N VAL A 535 -5.11 -5.78 -1.79
CA VAL A 535 -3.74 -6.08 -2.23
C VAL A 535 -3.43 -5.57 -3.63
N ALA A 536 -4.44 -5.27 -4.47
CA ALA A 536 -4.22 -4.65 -5.77
C ALA A 536 -4.07 -3.13 -5.64
N THR A 537 -3.38 -2.51 -6.58
CA THR A 537 -3.28 -1.06 -6.71
C THR A 537 -4.13 -0.55 -7.88
N MET A 538 -4.16 0.78 -8.09
CA MET A 538 -4.80 1.36 -9.28
C MET A 538 -4.01 1.05 -10.57
N SER A 539 -2.75 0.64 -10.46
CA SER A 539 -1.94 0.17 -11.59
C SER A 539 -2.10 -1.33 -11.76
N ASP A 540 -2.68 -1.76 -12.88
CA ASP A 540 -2.90 -3.18 -13.13
C ASP A 540 -1.58 -3.95 -13.17
N GLY A 541 -1.56 -5.16 -12.60
CA GLY A 541 -0.37 -5.99 -12.47
C GLY A 541 0.60 -5.59 -11.37
N VAL A 542 0.33 -4.48 -10.63
CA VAL A 542 1.12 -4.04 -9.47
C VAL A 542 0.32 -4.27 -8.19
N PHE A 543 0.86 -5.08 -7.30
CA PHE A 543 0.25 -5.47 -6.02
C PHE A 543 1.10 -4.98 -4.86
N ILE A 544 0.48 -4.89 -3.68
CA ILE A 544 1.13 -4.47 -2.43
C ILE A 544 0.90 -5.50 -1.34
N ALA A 545 1.91 -5.73 -0.49
CA ALA A 545 1.82 -6.67 0.62
C ALA A 545 2.62 -6.22 1.84
N GLY A 546 2.08 -6.48 3.03
CA GLY A 546 2.73 -6.15 4.30
C GLY A 546 2.61 -4.68 4.68
N THR A 547 3.52 -4.22 5.51
CA THR A 547 3.46 -2.92 6.18
C THR A 547 3.64 -1.72 5.26
N CYS A 548 4.05 -1.89 4.00
CA CYS A 548 4.08 -0.80 3.03
C CYS A 548 2.69 -0.23 2.69
N GLN A 549 1.63 -1.04 2.88
CA GLN A 549 0.23 -0.61 2.74
C GLN A 549 -0.32 0.08 4.01
N GLY A 550 0.26 -0.25 5.16
CA GLY A 550 -0.12 0.31 6.45
C GLY A 550 0.34 -0.58 7.60
N PRO A 551 0.36 -0.05 8.83
CA PRO A 551 0.80 -0.80 10.00
C PRO A 551 -0.01 -2.09 10.21
N LYS A 552 0.69 -3.21 10.36
CA LYS A 552 0.12 -4.54 10.65
C LYS A 552 1.16 -5.47 11.28
N ASP A 553 0.71 -6.53 11.88
CA ASP A 553 1.56 -7.55 12.51
C ASP A 553 2.08 -8.60 11.51
N ILE A 554 2.80 -9.61 12.04
CA ILE A 554 3.37 -10.68 11.21
C ILE A 554 2.29 -11.56 10.58
N PRO A 555 1.26 -12.05 11.31
CA PRO A 555 0.17 -12.83 10.73
C PRO A 555 -0.55 -12.11 9.58
N ASP A 556 -0.89 -10.85 9.77
CA ASP A 556 -1.54 -10.03 8.74
C ASP A 556 -0.63 -9.80 7.53
N SER A 557 0.68 -9.58 7.77
CA SER A 557 1.67 -9.42 6.71
C SER A 557 1.85 -10.70 5.88
N VAL A 558 1.86 -11.87 6.53
CA VAL A 558 1.89 -13.19 5.87
C VAL A 558 0.62 -13.42 5.07
N GLY A 559 -0.55 -13.18 5.68
CA GLY A 559 -1.84 -13.31 4.99
C GLY A 559 -1.95 -12.43 3.76
N GLN A 560 -1.46 -11.18 3.84
CA GLN A 560 -1.47 -10.25 2.72
C GLN A 560 -0.46 -10.65 1.63
N GLY A 561 0.72 -11.18 2.00
CA GLY A 561 1.67 -11.75 1.05
C GLY A 561 1.09 -12.92 0.25
N ALA A 562 0.40 -13.84 0.92
CA ALA A 562 -0.30 -14.95 0.28
C ALA A 562 -1.47 -14.46 -0.60
N ALA A 563 -2.22 -13.46 -0.17
CA ALA A 563 -3.30 -12.88 -0.96
C ALA A 563 -2.78 -12.20 -2.24
N ALA A 564 -1.68 -11.45 -2.17
CA ALA A 564 -1.04 -10.86 -3.34
C ALA A 564 -0.55 -11.95 -4.32
N ALA A 565 0.08 -13.01 -3.81
CA ALA A 565 0.48 -14.16 -4.61
C ALA A 565 -0.71 -14.83 -5.32
N ALA A 566 -1.83 -15.03 -4.62
CA ALA A 566 -3.04 -15.60 -5.21
C ALA A 566 -3.59 -14.73 -6.36
N ARG A 567 -3.53 -13.39 -6.24
CA ARG A 567 -3.93 -12.48 -7.32
C ARG A 567 -3.01 -12.60 -8.54
N VAL A 568 -1.71 -12.67 -8.31
CA VAL A 568 -0.71 -12.90 -9.38
C VAL A 568 -0.94 -14.23 -10.08
N LEU A 569 -1.12 -15.32 -9.30
CA LEU A 569 -1.37 -16.66 -9.85
C LEU A 569 -2.66 -16.71 -10.66
N THR A 570 -3.69 -15.95 -10.29
CA THR A 570 -4.92 -15.82 -11.08
C THR A 570 -4.63 -15.22 -12.45
N LEU A 571 -3.84 -14.13 -12.53
CA LEU A 571 -3.48 -13.50 -13.80
C LEU A 571 -2.62 -14.43 -14.66
N ILE A 572 -1.61 -15.09 -14.07
CA ILE A 572 -0.76 -16.05 -14.80
C ILE A 572 -1.61 -17.21 -15.34
N GLY A 573 -2.55 -17.74 -14.53
CA GLY A 573 -3.44 -18.83 -14.94
C GLY A 573 -4.44 -18.46 -16.03
N GLN A 574 -4.83 -17.18 -16.13
CA GLN A 574 -5.64 -16.66 -17.24
C GLN A 574 -4.81 -16.51 -18.52
N GLY A 575 -3.51 -16.23 -18.40
CA GLY A 575 -2.59 -16.04 -19.52
C GLY A 575 -2.74 -14.69 -20.24
N GLU A 576 -3.85 -14.00 -20.03
CA GLU A 576 -4.18 -12.71 -20.63
C GLU A 576 -5.01 -11.85 -19.66
N VAL A 577 -5.01 -10.55 -19.88
CA VAL A 577 -5.84 -9.59 -19.12
C VAL A 577 -6.46 -8.57 -20.07
N GLU A 578 -7.73 -8.30 -19.84
CA GLU A 578 -8.46 -7.23 -20.52
C GLU A 578 -8.14 -5.89 -19.86
N ILE A 579 -7.66 -4.94 -20.65
CA ILE A 579 -7.39 -3.56 -20.23
C ILE A 579 -8.54 -2.68 -20.67
N GLU A 580 -9.05 -1.87 -19.73
CA GLU A 580 -10.14 -0.92 -19.92
C GLU A 580 -9.91 -0.06 -21.17
N PRO A 581 -10.84 -0.03 -22.15
CA PRO A 581 -10.70 0.75 -23.38
C PRO A 581 -11.04 2.23 -23.21
N ILE A 582 -11.59 2.66 -22.06
CA ILE A 582 -11.85 4.08 -21.78
C ILE A 582 -10.51 4.80 -21.58
N ARG A 583 -10.01 5.39 -22.64
CA ARG A 583 -8.67 6.00 -22.71
C ARG A 583 -8.69 7.29 -23.54
N ALA A 584 -7.61 8.06 -23.46
CA ALA A 584 -7.40 9.18 -24.37
C ALA A 584 -6.95 8.67 -25.75
N SER A 585 -7.35 9.37 -26.81
CA SER A 585 -6.85 9.21 -28.17
C SER A 585 -6.33 10.55 -28.69
N ILE A 586 -5.25 10.52 -29.47
CA ILE A 586 -4.64 11.72 -30.06
C ILE A 586 -4.79 11.64 -31.57
N ASP A 587 -5.36 12.70 -32.17
CA ASP A 587 -5.31 12.90 -33.61
C ASP A 587 -3.88 13.33 -34.01
N GLU A 588 -3.09 12.37 -34.48
CA GLU A 588 -1.69 12.56 -34.82
C GLU A 588 -1.49 13.54 -35.99
N GLU A 589 -2.44 13.61 -36.94
CA GLU A 589 -2.34 14.50 -38.10
C GLU A 589 -2.47 16.00 -37.69
N ARG A 590 -3.21 16.26 -36.62
CA ARG A 590 -3.45 17.62 -36.10
C ARG A 590 -2.58 17.95 -34.88
N CYS A 591 -1.79 16.99 -34.38
CA CYS A 591 -0.96 17.17 -33.21
C CYS A 591 0.18 18.16 -33.49
N SER A 592 0.27 19.23 -32.67
CA SER A 592 1.31 20.26 -32.80
C SER A 592 2.67 19.87 -32.23
N GLY A 593 2.80 18.71 -31.59
CA GLY A 593 4.04 18.25 -30.97
C GLY A 593 4.54 19.05 -29.76
N CYS A 594 3.65 19.82 -29.10
CA CYS A 594 4.01 20.71 -28.00
C CYS A 594 4.44 19.96 -26.69
N ARG A 595 4.17 18.67 -26.58
CA ARG A 595 4.58 17.76 -25.48
C ARG A 595 3.99 18.10 -24.11
N ILE A 596 3.00 18.99 -24.01
CA ILE A 596 2.33 19.31 -22.73
C ILE A 596 1.72 18.06 -22.14
N CYS A 597 1.02 17.25 -22.95
CA CYS A 597 0.39 16.01 -22.53
C CYS A 597 1.39 14.96 -22.00
N ASN A 598 2.59 14.86 -22.58
CA ASN A 598 3.64 13.97 -22.10
C ASN A 598 4.07 14.33 -20.66
N ASN A 599 4.27 15.62 -20.38
CA ASN A 599 4.74 16.10 -19.08
C ASN A 599 3.66 16.04 -18.00
N LEU A 600 2.39 16.08 -18.37
CA LEU A 600 1.26 16.07 -17.45
C LEU A 600 0.74 14.66 -17.12
N CYS A 601 1.08 13.65 -17.93
CA CYS A 601 0.57 12.31 -17.73
C CYS A 601 1.17 11.65 -16.48
N PRO A 602 0.39 11.43 -15.40
CA PRO A 602 0.93 10.82 -14.17
C PRO A 602 1.25 9.33 -14.34
N TYR A 603 0.79 8.70 -15.43
CA TYR A 603 0.99 7.27 -15.72
C TYR A 603 2.06 7.03 -16.77
N GLY A 604 2.75 8.06 -17.28
CA GLY A 604 3.71 7.91 -18.36
C GLY A 604 3.12 7.31 -19.65
N ALA A 605 1.81 7.45 -19.86
CA ALA A 605 1.07 6.76 -20.93
C ALA A 605 1.13 7.50 -22.29
N ILE A 606 1.96 8.51 -22.44
CA ILE A 606 2.03 9.28 -23.70
C ILE A 606 3.47 9.38 -24.15
N ASP A 607 3.77 8.74 -25.27
CA ASP A 607 5.08 8.75 -25.92
C ASP A 607 5.18 9.89 -26.92
N PHE A 608 6.38 10.47 -27.07
CA PHE A 608 6.67 11.42 -28.11
C PHE A 608 7.45 10.74 -29.24
N LEU A 609 6.85 10.70 -30.42
CA LEU A 609 7.46 10.10 -31.61
C LEU A 609 8.31 11.17 -32.30
N ALA A 610 9.61 11.17 -32.02
CA ALA A 610 10.54 12.19 -32.51
C ALA A 610 10.59 12.28 -34.04
N ASP A 611 10.48 11.15 -34.73
CA ASP A 611 10.52 11.05 -36.19
C ASP A 611 9.30 11.70 -36.86
N LEU A 612 8.15 11.66 -36.18
CA LEU A 612 6.89 12.25 -36.68
C LEU A 612 6.61 13.63 -36.05
N GLY A 613 7.28 13.97 -34.95
CA GLY A 613 7.06 15.20 -34.21
C GLY A 613 5.74 15.28 -33.45
N VAL A 614 5.12 14.13 -33.15
CA VAL A 614 3.78 14.04 -32.54
C VAL A 614 3.80 13.21 -31.25
N SER A 615 2.77 13.37 -30.43
CA SER A 615 2.56 12.52 -29.26
C SER A 615 1.56 11.42 -29.56
N ARG A 616 1.76 10.23 -28.96
CA ARG A 616 0.89 9.04 -29.10
C ARG A 616 0.57 8.46 -27.74
N VAL A 617 -0.69 8.07 -27.53
CA VAL A 617 -1.11 7.38 -26.28
C VAL A 617 -0.77 5.89 -26.37
N ASN A 618 -0.11 5.38 -25.32
CA ASN A 618 0.03 3.95 -25.11
C ASN A 618 -1.28 3.43 -24.47
N PRO A 619 -2.05 2.60 -25.17
CA PRO A 619 -3.36 2.17 -24.70
C PRO A 619 -3.29 1.31 -23.45
N ALA A 620 -2.20 0.61 -23.23
CA ALA A 620 -2.01 -0.27 -22.08
C ALA A 620 -1.71 0.47 -20.76
N LEU A 621 -1.18 1.69 -20.86
CA LEU A 621 -0.83 2.54 -19.69
C LEU A 621 -1.89 3.58 -19.38
N CYS A 622 -2.70 3.98 -20.36
CA CYS A 622 -3.67 5.05 -20.18
C CYS A 622 -4.82 4.64 -19.26
N LYS A 623 -5.07 5.43 -18.20
CA LYS A 623 -6.16 5.22 -17.23
C LYS A 623 -7.38 6.11 -17.48
N GLY A 624 -7.48 6.76 -18.65
CA GLY A 624 -8.64 7.57 -19.01
C GLY A 624 -8.92 8.80 -18.12
N CYS A 625 -7.92 9.29 -17.37
CA CYS A 625 -8.11 10.35 -16.36
C CYS A 625 -8.47 11.72 -16.93
N GLY A 626 -8.37 11.94 -18.25
CA GLY A 626 -8.76 13.18 -18.94
C GLY A 626 -7.81 14.37 -18.79
N THR A 627 -6.75 14.30 -17.96
CA THR A 627 -5.82 15.42 -17.72
C THR A 627 -5.21 15.97 -19.02
N CYS A 628 -4.78 15.08 -19.92
CA CYS A 628 -4.22 15.47 -21.21
C CYS A 628 -5.28 16.05 -22.17
N VAL A 629 -6.53 15.58 -22.09
CA VAL A 629 -7.65 16.11 -22.88
C VAL A 629 -7.90 17.56 -22.52
N ALA A 630 -8.05 17.85 -21.22
CA ALA A 630 -8.29 19.21 -20.71
C ALA A 630 -7.12 20.18 -20.99
N ALA A 631 -5.88 19.66 -21.05
CA ALA A 631 -4.68 20.49 -21.20
C ALA A 631 -4.21 20.68 -22.65
N CYS A 632 -4.81 20.01 -23.63
CA CYS A 632 -4.37 20.09 -25.03
C CYS A 632 -4.73 21.43 -25.66
N PRO A 633 -3.74 22.29 -25.99
CA PRO A 633 -4.05 23.62 -26.58
C PRO A 633 -4.57 23.52 -28.01
N SER A 634 -4.27 22.44 -28.72
CA SER A 634 -4.74 22.20 -30.08
C SER A 634 -6.08 21.45 -30.12
N GLN A 635 -6.63 21.05 -28.98
CA GLN A 635 -7.88 20.29 -28.83
C GLN A 635 -7.96 19.05 -29.74
N VAL A 636 -6.86 18.31 -29.82
CA VAL A 636 -6.71 17.12 -30.67
C VAL A 636 -6.66 15.81 -29.83
N ILE A 637 -6.93 15.92 -28.53
CA ILE A 637 -7.00 14.76 -27.63
C ILE A 637 -8.44 14.59 -27.19
N GLU A 638 -9.01 13.42 -27.45
CA GLU A 638 -10.33 13.04 -26.98
C GLU A 638 -10.26 11.93 -25.93
N GLY A 639 -11.21 11.96 -25.00
CA GLY A 639 -11.46 10.85 -24.08
C GLY A 639 -12.48 9.90 -24.68
N GLN A 640 -12.10 8.67 -25.00
CA GLN A 640 -13.06 7.65 -25.44
C GLN A 640 -14.11 7.44 -24.35
N HIS A 641 -15.36 7.23 -24.71
CA HIS A 641 -16.55 7.23 -23.83
C HIS A 641 -16.90 8.58 -23.20
N TYR A 642 -15.98 9.56 -23.22
CA TYR A 642 -16.14 10.94 -22.71
C TYR A 642 -15.72 11.94 -23.79
N THR A 643 -16.28 11.77 -24.99
CA THR A 643 -16.07 12.70 -26.10
C THR A 643 -16.74 14.05 -25.83
N PHE A 644 -16.30 15.11 -26.53
CA PHE A 644 -16.92 16.42 -26.40
C PHE A 644 -18.43 16.35 -26.67
N ASP A 645 -18.84 15.65 -27.73
CA ASP A 645 -20.24 15.55 -28.13
C ASP A 645 -21.07 14.79 -27.08
N SER A 646 -20.55 13.69 -26.51
CA SER A 646 -21.23 12.94 -25.45
C SER A 646 -21.45 13.78 -24.19
N LEU A 647 -20.45 14.58 -23.79
CA LEU A 647 -20.56 15.47 -22.64
C LEU A 647 -21.50 16.66 -22.89
N MET A 648 -21.48 17.24 -24.11
CA MET A 648 -22.42 18.31 -24.49
C MET A 648 -23.86 17.82 -24.53
N SER A 649 -24.10 16.63 -25.12
CA SER A 649 -25.43 16.01 -25.12
C SER A 649 -25.93 15.73 -23.70
N GLN A 650 -25.03 15.31 -22.77
CA GLN A 650 -25.39 15.15 -21.36
C GLN A 650 -25.81 16.47 -20.70
N ILE A 651 -25.05 17.55 -20.94
CA ILE A 651 -25.35 18.88 -20.41
C ILE A 651 -26.70 19.39 -20.99
N GLU A 652 -26.90 19.23 -22.27
CA GLU A 652 -28.17 19.59 -22.93
C GLU A 652 -29.34 18.82 -22.38
N GLY A 653 -29.19 17.47 -22.18
CA GLY A 653 -30.21 16.64 -21.59
C GLY A 653 -30.57 17.05 -20.16
N ILE A 654 -29.60 17.52 -19.36
CA ILE A 654 -29.85 18.03 -18.00
C ILE A 654 -30.60 19.39 -18.05
N LEU A 655 -30.26 20.27 -19.00
CA LEU A 655 -30.75 21.64 -19.04
C LEU A 655 -32.10 21.79 -19.74
N TYR A 656 -32.41 20.95 -20.73
CA TYR A 656 -33.65 21.02 -21.55
C TYR A 656 -34.72 20.03 -21.09
N ASP A 657 -34.86 19.84 -19.80
CA ASP A 657 -35.73 18.83 -19.23
C ASP A 657 -37.21 19.20 -19.26
N VAL A 658 -38.03 18.17 -19.50
CA VAL A 658 -39.47 18.18 -19.20
C VAL A 658 -39.61 17.46 -17.86
N ARG A 659 -39.93 18.20 -16.81
CA ARG A 659 -40.13 17.62 -15.47
C ARG A 659 -41.26 16.59 -15.46
N PRO A 660 -41.27 15.65 -14.51
CA PRO A 660 -42.36 14.67 -14.37
C PRO A 660 -43.76 15.30 -14.25
N ASN A 661 -43.88 16.54 -13.77
CA ASN A 661 -45.12 17.32 -13.68
C ASN A 661 -45.56 17.96 -15.01
N GLY A 662 -44.79 17.76 -16.10
CA GLY A 662 -45.10 18.31 -17.43
C GLY A 662 -44.64 19.76 -17.67
N GLU A 663 -44.00 20.41 -16.69
CA GLU A 663 -43.40 21.75 -16.90
C GLU A 663 -42.09 21.62 -17.69
N ARG A 664 -41.96 22.41 -18.74
CA ARG A 664 -40.69 22.58 -19.45
C ARG A 664 -39.83 23.61 -18.71
N VAL A 665 -38.73 23.14 -18.12
CA VAL A 665 -37.71 24.04 -17.59
C VAL A 665 -36.69 24.29 -18.69
N GLY A 666 -36.92 25.38 -19.44
CA GLY A 666 -35.93 25.89 -20.37
C GLY A 666 -34.88 26.71 -19.62
N TYR A 667 -33.62 26.47 -19.89
CA TYR A 667 -32.54 27.38 -19.52
C TYR A 667 -32.67 28.62 -20.44
N GLU A 668 -33.05 29.76 -19.89
CA GLU A 668 -32.85 31.05 -20.58
C GLU A 668 -31.35 31.39 -20.44
N PRO A 669 -30.58 31.42 -21.55
CA PRO A 669 -29.17 31.76 -21.44
C PRO A 669 -29.05 33.17 -20.88
N VAL A 670 -28.29 33.32 -19.80
CA VAL A 670 -27.92 34.66 -19.27
C VAL A 670 -27.22 35.41 -20.40
N PRO A 671 -27.73 36.58 -20.84
CA PRO A 671 -27.06 37.33 -21.91
C PRO A 671 -25.63 37.63 -21.47
N ALA A 672 -24.67 37.28 -22.34
CA ALA A 672 -23.26 37.60 -22.12
C ALA A 672 -23.13 39.10 -21.88
N LYS A 673 -22.56 39.49 -20.72
CA LYS A 673 -22.21 40.86 -20.38
C LYS A 673 -20.97 41.30 -21.13
#